data_a929d7fe15d143aebef348f46d7ec0ff
#
_entry.id   a929d7fe15d143aebef348f46d7ec0ff
#
_cell.length_a   1.000
_cell.length_b   1.000
_cell.length_c   1.000
_cell.angle_alpha   90.00
_cell.angle_beta   90.00
_cell.angle_gamma   90.00
#
_symmetry.space_group_name_H-M   'P 1'
#
loop_
_entity.id
_entity.type
_entity.pdbx_description
1 polymer ?
#
loop_
_entity_poly.entity_id
_entity_poly.type
_entity_poly.pdbx_seq_one_letter_code
_entity_poly.pdbx_strand_id
1 'polypeptide(L)'
;MDQKKMFVSLLASALLISSTAGIAMAASTTNKTSATSSNSNASKKTTSTNKVVHTLSNLSPVKVTARSSVRLTDVNILSQDDGNVVTYTLSYKNNDSTPMMMLDYWSKVKTKGGTLFSPKLIAKDQEKKTVAAGSTVDLTYVMKVGRDVKLSDLNFLIVKWDFSQSNYERTLGKFNVPASYSITAPVGKPKTVRLSDSAVKVKVSGIKVFPGEDKNQYVKIGVNLNNISYKLLENPNIKWILRTPSGTNYPLTPDKDSTSVSIQAQANKALSLMASLPTSVKLQKSELLLVEEQGEEKTVLPVAALQLPEASKATNVEVDANQPNILSVEGQRLSTLLESAKVRIDDGEYDLNMQFVLKNEGKKAVKVPTYTFEVRTADGTIYPIETKALDALKLNPGDIKTIKLNATLQGDGDTSKIKLYAMSPVDKTESTDTTTPTSTSGFVFSYPVGVYAIPQSVSTGDGLTTETVIKNSKGTFGVSLGSLQRLPWLDSDIVAAKVTIRNAGSKTVQLPELEAMFTIDSAQIDGDKKLIYTQSGKLLGAGMTTEAYLLTKIPSELRIGRLEVSLNEKVSEEETNEWITLNTSGLIQPVSYVGTGKTYTTGTEDRETEMGVRRTILYPGTSSDIVYTEFEITNKSLRQSGLGKLVGYFKTSDGQYYKASAKQSERTSGPGQKSIVTFWAKVPKSVTFSDLRLLVGEGIADSKFVTGEGEATAYVNALAFEVPPTSINVQVTLSNIDLYPYLLTANSVRAYLAGSSSVQVEMNYSLSRNEEIEMGESEHKLILALTDQTGKTFEKELALGTDLKTGTNQTLSWSVEDSLYEKLRGGSYRITVYDQFQGQRIRLAEQSYGYDISKLPKDEFGFPTF
;
A
#
# COMPACT_ATOMS: atom_id res chain seq x y z
N MET A 1 -18.81 44.02 -14.30
CA MET A 1 -18.31 44.43 -15.61
C MET A 1 -17.53 43.27 -16.14
N ASP A 2 -18.20 42.40 -16.85
CA ASP A 2 -18.25 42.27 -18.33
C ASP A 2 -16.92 41.77 -18.87
N GLN A 3 -16.85 40.76 -19.60
CA GLN A 3 -17.59 39.88 -20.53
C GLN A 3 -16.59 38.91 -21.14
N LYS A 4 -16.93 37.63 -21.19
CA LYS A 4 -17.29 36.85 -22.38
C LYS A 4 -16.31 36.79 -23.53
N LYS A 5 -15.91 35.58 -23.90
CA LYS A 5 -16.21 34.77 -25.13
C LYS A 5 -15.18 33.67 -25.25
N MET A 6 -15.45 32.38 -25.14
CA MET A 6 -16.08 31.51 -26.14
C MET A 6 -15.36 31.48 -27.48
N PHE A 7 -14.68 30.39 -27.78
CA PHE A 7 -14.66 29.82 -29.11
C PHE A 7 -14.56 28.27 -29.09
N VAL A 8 -15.51 27.68 -29.71
CA VAL A 8 -15.73 26.29 -30.10
C VAL A 8 -15.21 26.11 -31.51
N SER A 9 -14.59 24.99 -31.82
CA SER A 9 -14.65 24.24 -33.10
C SER A 9 -13.90 22.93 -32.90
N LEU A 10 -14.52 21.79 -32.90
CA LEU A 10 -15.19 21.02 -33.95
C LEU A 10 -14.40 20.88 -35.26
N LEU A 11 -14.00 19.63 -35.49
CA LEU A 11 -14.00 18.85 -36.73
C LEU A 11 -13.23 17.55 -36.43
N ALA A 12 -13.81 16.38 -36.34
CA ALA A 12 -14.63 15.58 -37.26
C ALA A 12 -13.88 15.05 -38.48
N SER A 13 -14.04 13.75 -38.66
CA SER A 13 -13.91 12.93 -39.88
C SER A 13 -12.49 12.40 -40.13
N ALA A 14 -12.29 11.18 -40.54
CA ALA A 14 -13.09 10.06 -41.00
C ALA A 14 -12.11 8.90 -41.25
N LEU A 15 -12.54 7.70 -40.93
CA LEU A 15 -12.81 6.59 -41.84
C LEU A 15 -11.76 6.24 -42.90
N LEU A 16 -11.34 5.01 -42.86
CA LEU A 16 -11.46 3.94 -43.90
C LEU A 16 -10.41 2.88 -43.64
N ILE A 17 -10.83 1.67 -43.25
CA ILE A 17 -11.14 0.51 -44.07
C ILE A 17 -9.97 -0.01 -44.88
N SER A 18 -9.68 -1.23 -44.61
CA SER A 18 -9.58 -2.41 -45.48
C SER A 18 -8.38 -3.24 -45.01
N SER A 19 -8.63 -4.39 -44.64
CA SER A 19 -8.96 -5.64 -45.36
C SER A 19 -7.70 -6.45 -45.64
N THR A 20 -7.91 -7.64 -45.21
CA THR A 20 -7.67 -8.93 -45.86
C THR A 20 -6.29 -9.56 -45.78
N ALA A 21 -6.40 -10.71 -45.21
CA ALA A 21 -6.07 -12.02 -45.77
C ALA A 21 -4.60 -12.45 -45.80
N GLY A 22 -4.47 -13.71 -45.42
CA GLY A 22 -3.37 -14.53 -45.83
C GLY A 22 -3.00 -15.58 -44.80
N ILE A 23 -3.74 -16.61 -44.61
CA ILE A 23 -3.47 -17.99 -44.99
C ILE A 23 -1.99 -18.29 -45.26
N ALA A 24 -1.46 -19.15 -44.40
CA ALA A 24 -0.51 -20.13 -44.82
C ALA A 24 -0.54 -21.32 -43.89
N MET A 25 -1.11 -22.37 -44.38
CA MET A 25 -0.91 -23.74 -43.99
C MET A 25 0.58 -24.14 -44.23
N ALA A 26 1.08 -24.98 -43.33
CA ALA A 26 2.10 -25.96 -43.74
C ALA A 26 1.87 -27.21 -42.89
N ALA A 27 1.34 -28.16 -43.55
CA ALA A 27 1.34 -29.55 -43.15
C ALA A 27 2.67 -30.19 -43.68
N SER A 28 3.19 -31.16 -42.95
CA SER A 28 3.91 -32.32 -43.53
C SER A 28 4.03 -33.36 -42.42
N THR A 29 3.25 -34.41 -42.53
CA THR A 29 3.50 -35.71 -43.16
C THR A 29 4.69 -36.49 -42.59
N THR A 30 4.43 -37.54 -42.02
CA THR A 30 4.40 -38.98 -42.28
C THR A 30 5.55 -39.69 -41.55
N ASN A 31 5.35 -40.79 -40.88
CA ASN A 31 5.19 -42.13 -41.37
C ASN A 31 4.88 -43.15 -40.27
N LYS A 32 3.92 -43.95 -40.54
CA LYS A 32 3.74 -45.38 -40.44
C LYS A 32 4.84 -46.21 -39.79
N THR A 33 4.50 -47.11 -38.87
CA THR A 33 4.36 -48.52 -39.18
C THR A 33 3.61 -49.30 -38.09
N SER A 34 2.78 -50.16 -38.57
CA SER A 34 1.96 -51.20 -38.07
C SER A 34 2.56 -52.19 -37.09
N ALA A 35 1.75 -52.63 -36.13
CA ALA A 35 1.60 -54.10 -35.89
C ALA A 35 0.33 -54.38 -35.12
N THR A 36 -0.46 -55.19 -35.68
CA THR A 36 -1.66 -55.88 -35.28
C THR A 36 -1.51 -56.67 -33.96
N SER A 37 -2.52 -56.57 -33.10
CA SER A 37 -3.08 -57.77 -32.48
C SER A 37 -4.49 -57.47 -31.97
N SER A 38 -5.41 -58.22 -32.47
CA SER A 38 -6.81 -58.36 -32.12
C SER A 38 -6.97 -58.78 -30.66
N ASN A 39 -7.84 -58.09 -29.92
CA ASN A 39 -8.72 -58.77 -28.99
C ASN A 39 -10.05 -58.04 -28.85
N SER A 40 -11.07 -58.76 -29.28
CA SER A 40 -12.48 -58.49 -29.11
C SER A 40 -12.86 -58.35 -27.64
N ASN A 41 -13.34 -57.24 -27.22
CA ASN A 41 -14.24 -57.18 -26.09
C ASN A 41 -15.46 -56.32 -26.40
N ALA A 42 -16.56 -56.98 -26.37
CA ALA A 42 -17.88 -56.45 -26.61
C ALA A 42 -18.19 -55.23 -25.76
N SER A 43 -18.33 -54.12 -26.41
CA SER A 43 -18.96 -52.92 -25.83
C SER A 43 -20.40 -53.23 -25.48
N LYS A 44 -20.67 -53.47 -24.19
CA LYS A 44 -22.02 -53.41 -23.66
C LYS A 44 -22.54 -51.99 -23.87
N LYS A 45 -23.36 -51.83 -24.89
CA LYS A 45 -24.24 -50.70 -25.11
C LYS A 45 -25.16 -50.61 -23.89
N THR A 46 -24.81 -49.80 -22.92
CA THR A 46 -25.72 -49.40 -21.83
C THR A 46 -26.79 -48.55 -22.49
N THR A 47 -27.87 -49.17 -22.85
CA THR A 47 -29.15 -48.52 -23.14
C THR A 47 -29.53 -47.76 -21.87
N SER A 48 -29.29 -46.47 -21.83
CA SER A 48 -29.92 -45.55 -20.88
C SER A 48 -31.43 -45.70 -21.12
N THR A 49 -32.06 -46.56 -20.36
CA THR A 49 -33.52 -46.50 -20.23
C THR A 49 -33.84 -45.17 -19.59
N ASN A 50 -34.29 -44.19 -20.38
CA ASN A 50 -34.93 -43.00 -19.88
C ASN A 50 -36.03 -43.44 -18.93
N LYS A 51 -35.71 -43.38 -17.61
CA LYS A 51 -36.69 -43.68 -16.58
C LYS A 51 -37.78 -42.61 -16.72
N VAL A 52 -38.95 -42.99 -17.18
CA VAL A 52 -40.09 -42.08 -17.31
C VAL A 52 -40.36 -41.55 -15.91
N VAL A 53 -40.10 -40.29 -15.70
CA VAL A 53 -40.40 -39.60 -14.43
C VAL A 53 -41.89 -39.33 -14.46
N HIS A 54 -42.63 -40.11 -13.71
CA HIS A 54 -44.07 -39.88 -13.55
C HIS A 54 -44.23 -38.60 -12.70
N THR A 55 -44.84 -37.58 -13.30
CA THR A 55 -45.24 -36.35 -12.64
C THR A 55 -46.73 -36.40 -12.33
N LEU A 56 -47.20 -35.63 -11.32
CA LEU A 56 -48.64 -35.53 -11.04
C LEU A 56 -49.43 -34.97 -12.22
N SER A 57 -48.81 -34.20 -13.09
CA SER A 57 -49.42 -33.71 -14.32
C SER A 57 -49.84 -34.81 -15.29
N ASN A 58 -49.27 -36.00 -15.22
CA ASN A 58 -49.61 -37.16 -16.04
C ASN A 58 -50.81 -37.93 -15.51
N LEU A 59 -51.30 -37.58 -14.31
CA LEU A 59 -52.55 -38.18 -13.79
C LEU A 59 -53.75 -37.61 -14.52
N SER A 60 -54.65 -38.52 -14.93
CA SER A 60 -55.88 -38.09 -15.55
C SER A 60 -56.73 -37.28 -14.58
N PRO A 61 -57.38 -36.19 -15.03
CA PRO A 61 -58.28 -35.44 -14.20
C PRO A 61 -59.52 -36.27 -13.84
N VAL A 62 -60.03 -36.10 -12.66
CA VAL A 62 -61.30 -36.64 -12.22
C VAL A 62 -62.42 -35.67 -12.65
N LYS A 63 -63.42 -36.12 -13.41
CA LYS A 63 -64.58 -35.30 -13.77
C LYS A 63 -65.50 -35.14 -12.56
N VAL A 64 -65.85 -33.88 -12.24
CA VAL A 64 -66.83 -33.53 -11.21
C VAL A 64 -68.18 -33.24 -11.78
N THR A 65 -68.25 -32.69 -13.01
CA THR A 65 -69.40 -32.54 -13.86
C THR A 65 -69.06 -33.03 -15.29
N ALA A 66 -70.00 -32.90 -16.27
CA ALA A 66 -69.73 -33.26 -17.67
C ALA A 66 -68.54 -32.41 -18.23
N ARG A 67 -68.35 -31.13 -17.81
CA ARG A 67 -67.38 -30.19 -18.35
C ARG A 67 -66.22 -29.86 -17.36
N SER A 68 -66.53 -29.91 -16.07
CA SER A 68 -65.60 -29.50 -14.99
C SER A 68 -64.83 -30.69 -14.41
N SER A 69 -63.61 -30.41 -13.95
CA SER A 69 -62.70 -31.46 -13.47
C SER A 69 -61.82 -31.00 -12.33
N VAL A 70 -61.30 -31.96 -11.61
CA VAL A 70 -60.27 -31.71 -10.57
C VAL A 70 -59.01 -32.46 -10.92
N ARG A 71 -57.86 -31.87 -10.58
CA ARG A 71 -56.53 -32.47 -10.67
C ARG A 71 -55.81 -32.47 -9.33
N LEU A 72 -55.01 -33.48 -9.10
CA LEU A 72 -54.02 -33.48 -8.00
C LEU A 72 -52.76 -32.76 -8.52
N THR A 73 -52.43 -31.61 -7.98
CA THR A 73 -51.36 -30.76 -8.47
C THR A 73 -50.10 -30.76 -7.58
N ASP A 74 -50.27 -31.01 -6.28
CA ASP A 74 -49.14 -31.12 -5.36
C ASP A 74 -49.44 -32.12 -4.23
N VAL A 75 -48.37 -32.78 -3.75
CA VAL A 75 -48.43 -33.70 -2.58
C VAL A 75 -47.10 -33.60 -1.87
N ASN A 76 -47.13 -33.38 -0.58
CA ASN A 76 -45.95 -33.34 0.27
C ASN A 76 -46.17 -34.19 1.53
N ILE A 77 -45.05 -34.66 2.13
CA ILE A 77 -45.06 -35.40 3.41
C ILE A 77 -43.88 -34.94 4.26
N LEU A 78 -44.12 -34.71 5.52
CA LEU A 78 -43.14 -34.34 6.53
C LEU A 78 -43.25 -35.27 7.73
N SER A 79 -42.13 -35.95 8.07
CA SER A 79 -42.08 -36.75 9.29
C SER A 79 -41.93 -35.84 10.48
N GLN A 80 -42.76 -36.03 11.48
CA GLN A 80 -42.73 -35.36 12.78
C GLN A 80 -42.70 -36.43 13.91
N ASP A 81 -42.54 -35.99 15.14
CA ASP A 81 -42.36 -36.87 16.32
C ASP A 81 -43.59 -37.77 16.58
N ASP A 82 -44.78 -37.29 16.18
CA ASP A 82 -46.06 -37.97 16.43
C ASP A 82 -46.67 -38.61 15.13
N GLY A 83 -45.93 -38.70 14.04
CA GLY A 83 -46.37 -39.26 12.77
C GLY A 83 -45.97 -38.45 11.57
N ASN A 84 -46.54 -38.72 10.41
CA ASN A 84 -46.31 -37.96 9.18
C ASN A 84 -47.45 -36.98 8.92
N VAL A 85 -47.10 -35.73 8.66
CA VAL A 85 -48.06 -34.74 8.14
C VAL A 85 -48.01 -34.77 6.63
N VAL A 86 -49.18 -35.00 6.01
CA VAL A 86 -49.36 -35.00 4.55
C VAL A 86 -50.18 -33.79 4.15
N THR A 87 -49.69 -33.04 3.18
CA THR A 87 -50.44 -32.01 2.47
C THR A 87 -50.61 -32.38 1.02
N TYR A 88 -51.76 -32.07 0.42
CA TYR A 88 -51.99 -32.23 -1.01
C TYR A 88 -52.92 -31.16 -1.54
N THR A 89 -52.72 -30.73 -2.78
CA THR A 89 -53.50 -29.69 -3.42
C THR A 89 -54.32 -30.25 -4.58
N LEU A 90 -55.61 -29.98 -4.52
CA LEU A 90 -56.57 -30.27 -5.56
C LEU A 90 -56.95 -29.01 -6.32
N SER A 91 -56.73 -28.97 -7.61
CA SER A 91 -57.08 -27.87 -8.52
C SER A 91 -58.41 -28.16 -9.21
N TYR A 92 -59.43 -27.42 -8.81
CA TYR A 92 -60.80 -27.54 -9.36
C TYR A 92 -60.93 -26.55 -10.51
N LYS A 93 -61.13 -27.05 -11.69
CA LYS A 93 -61.41 -26.25 -12.90
C LYS A 93 -62.87 -26.30 -13.23
N ASN A 94 -63.57 -25.19 -13.15
CA ASN A 94 -64.96 -25.04 -13.51
C ASN A 94 -65.10 -24.59 -14.98
N ASN A 95 -65.52 -25.51 -15.87
CA ASN A 95 -65.79 -25.20 -17.26
C ASN A 95 -67.32 -25.15 -17.55
N ASP A 96 -68.15 -25.20 -16.49
CA ASP A 96 -69.60 -25.00 -16.60
C ASP A 96 -69.90 -23.50 -16.60
N SER A 97 -71.13 -23.13 -17.03
CA SER A 97 -71.63 -21.76 -17.11
C SER A 97 -72.11 -21.21 -15.77
N THR A 98 -72.18 -22.03 -14.73
CA THR A 98 -72.64 -21.67 -13.39
C THR A 98 -71.48 -21.84 -12.39
N PRO A 99 -71.47 -21.09 -11.30
CA PRO A 99 -70.48 -21.31 -10.22
C PRO A 99 -70.60 -22.71 -9.61
N MET A 100 -69.52 -23.38 -9.37
CA MET A 100 -69.43 -24.67 -8.68
C MET A 100 -69.33 -24.43 -7.16
N MET A 101 -70.19 -25.03 -6.39
CA MET A 101 -70.21 -24.95 -4.93
C MET A 101 -69.21 -25.98 -4.35
N MET A 102 -68.24 -25.52 -3.56
CA MET A 102 -67.29 -26.44 -2.96
C MET A 102 -67.87 -27.26 -1.81
N LEU A 103 -69.00 -26.88 -1.29
CA LEU A 103 -69.69 -27.64 -0.26
C LEU A 103 -70.23 -28.97 -0.85
N ASP A 104 -70.42 -29.08 -2.16
CA ASP A 104 -70.90 -30.29 -2.84
C ASP A 104 -69.79 -31.32 -3.07
N TYR A 105 -68.54 -30.92 -2.92
CA TYR A 105 -67.40 -31.76 -3.24
C TYR A 105 -66.33 -31.67 -2.13
N TRP A 106 -65.79 -32.81 -1.73
CA TRP A 106 -64.67 -32.88 -0.76
C TRP A 106 -63.69 -34.02 -1.08
N SER A 107 -62.65 -34.14 -0.30
CA SER A 107 -61.66 -35.21 -0.46
C SER A 107 -61.65 -36.12 0.76
N LYS A 108 -61.51 -37.41 0.54
CA LYS A 108 -61.14 -38.43 1.53
C LYS A 108 -59.85 -39.11 1.06
N VAL A 109 -59.09 -39.65 2.00
CA VAL A 109 -57.87 -40.39 1.65
C VAL A 109 -57.95 -41.78 2.24
N LYS A 110 -57.74 -42.81 1.37
CA LYS A 110 -57.79 -44.22 1.77
C LYS A 110 -56.39 -44.83 1.62
N THR A 111 -55.86 -45.47 2.66
CA THR A 111 -54.60 -46.22 2.55
C THR A 111 -54.82 -47.54 1.76
N LYS A 112 -53.74 -48.14 1.28
CA LYS A 112 -53.83 -49.51 0.72
C LYS A 112 -54.30 -50.53 1.75
N GLY A 113 -54.02 -50.34 3.03
CA GLY A 113 -54.50 -51.18 4.14
C GLY A 113 -55.98 -50.95 4.48
N GLY A 114 -56.70 -50.08 3.78
CA GLY A 114 -58.12 -49.81 3.97
C GLY A 114 -58.50 -48.69 4.93
N THR A 115 -57.56 -48.12 5.70
CA THR A 115 -57.83 -47.01 6.61
C THR A 115 -58.28 -45.78 5.87
N LEU A 116 -59.41 -45.15 6.29
CA LEU A 116 -60.00 -44.00 5.68
C LEU A 116 -59.72 -42.75 6.55
N PHE A 117 -59.19 -41.69 5.91
CA PHE A 117 -58.94 -40.37 6.55
C PHE A 117 -59.90 -39.34 5.95
N SER A 118 -60.30 -38.38 6.80
CA SER A 118 -61.04 -37.18 6.43
C SER A 118 -60.14 -35.96 6.56
N PRO A 119 -59.37 -35.61 5.55
CA PRO A 119 -58.46 -34.47 5.57
C PRO A 119 -59.21 -33.18 5.75
N LYS A 120 -58.56 -32.19 6.42
CA LYS A 120 -59.08 -30.84 6.62
C LYS A 120 -58.44 -29.88 5.60
N LEU A 121 -59.18 -28.89 5.16
CA LEU A 121 -58.62 -27.78 4.40
C LEU A 121 -57.68 -26.97 5.33
N ILE A 122 -56.59 -26.52 4.76
CA ILE A 122 -55.72 -25.54 5.47
C ILE A 122 -56.53 -24.25 5.69
N ALA A 123 -56.18 -23.48 6.71
CA ALA A 123 -56.97 -22.33 7.18
C ALA A 123 -57.30 -21.33 6.06
N LYS A 124 -56.33 -20.99 5.23
CA LYS A 124 -56.49 -20.03 4.10
C LYS A 124 -57.45 -20.51 2.98
N ASP A 125 -57.73 -21.83 2.90
CA ASP A 125 -58.56 -22.40 1.86
C ASP A 125 -59.99 -22.68 2.35
N GLN A 126 -60.24 -22.59 3.63
CA GLN A 126 -61.56 -22.82 4.21
C GLN A 126 -62.62 -21.80 3.78
N GLU A 127 -62.18 -20.61 3.40
CA GLU A 127 -63.09 -19.55 2.93
C GLU A 127 -63.43 -19.65 1.42
N LYS A 128 -62.73 -20.50 0.66
CA LYS A 128 -62.99 -20.70 -0.77
C LYS A 128 -64.19 -21.60 -1.01
N LYS A 129 -65.38 -21.03 -0.95
CA LYS A 129 -66.64 -21.77 -1.01
C LYS A 129 -67.15 -22.01 -2.40
N THR A 130 -66.66 -21.30 -3.41
CA THR A 130 -67.14 -21.38 -4.79
C THR A 130 -66.02 -21.30 -5.81
N VAL A 131 -66.17 -21.94 -6.97
CA VAL A 131 -65.35 -21.76 -8.16
C VAL A 131 -66.23 -21.11 -9.24
N ALA A 132 -65.93 -19.88 -9.60
CA ALA A 132 -66.66 -19.14 -10.62
C ALA A 132 -66.63 -19.86 -11.98
N ALA A 133 -67.59 -19.61 -12.83
CA ALA A 133 -67.64 -20.14 -14.20
C ALA A 133 -66.37 -19.76 -14.98
N GLY A 134 -65.75 -20.70 -15.68
CA GLY A 134 -64.48 -20.52 -16.40
C GLY A 134 -63.21 -20.43 -15.56
N SER A 135 -63.29 -20.40 -14.23
CA SER A 135 -62.16 -20.23 -13.33
C SER A 135 -61.60 -21.53 -12.76
N THR A 136 -60.44 -21.39 -12.12
CA THR A 136 -59.72 -22.49 -11.44
C THR A 136 -59.43 -22.07 -10.00
N VAL A 137 -59.72 -22.95 -9.02
CA VAL A 137 -59.40 -22.75 -7.63
C VAL A 137 -58.62 -23.93 -7.09
N ASP A 138 -57.52 -23.63 -6.40
CA ASP A 138 -56.73 -24.64 -5.72
C ASP A 138 -57.14 -24.72 -4.22
N LEU A 139 -57.35 -25.94 -3.77
CA LEU A 139 -57.67 -26.28 -2.37
C LEU A 139 -56.62 -27.22 -1.82
N THR A 140 -55.98 -26.84 -0.74
CA THR A 140 -54.96 -27.65 -0.09
C THR A 140 -55.50 -28.29 1.18
N TYR A 141 -55.34 -29.58 1.27
CA TYR A 141 -55.79 -30.41 2.38
C TYR A 141 -54.60 -30.87 3.21
N VAL A 142 -54.81 -31.03 4.51
CA VAL A 142 -53.85 -31.55 5.48
C VAL A 142 -54.44 -32.68 6.31
N MET A 143 -53.61 -33.68 6.58
CA MET A 143 -53.93 -34.80 7.48
C MET A 143 -52.65 -35.35 8.14
N LYS A 144 -52.83 -36.00 9.29
CA LYS A 144 -51.78 -36.81 9.97
C LYS A 144 -51.97 -38.27 9.63
N VAL A 145 -50.88 -38.99 9.37
CA VAL A 145 -50.86 -40.43 9.11
C VAL A 145 -49.76 -41.09 9.92
N GLY A 146 -49.83 -42.40 10.10
CA GLY A 146 -48.76 -43.12 10.81
C GLY A 146 -47.41 -42.99 10.17
N ARG A 147 -46.33 -43.15 10.94
CA ARG A 147 -44.94 -43.03 10.46
C ARG A 147 -44.57 -43.94 9.28
N ASP A 148 -45.16 -45.11 9.23
CA ASP A 148 -44.85 -46.14 8.21
C ASP A 148 -45.62 -45.92 6.88
N VAL A 149 -46.54 -44.97 6.85
CA VAL A 149 -47.39 -44.72 5.67
C VAL A 149 -46.57 -43.95 4.62
N LYS A 150 -46.44 -44.51 3.43
CA LYS A 150 -45.79 -43.90 2.27
C LYS A 150 -46.83 -43.20 1.38
N LEU A 151 -46.42 -42.18 0.63
CA LEU A 151 -47.30 -41.50 -0.32
C LEU A 151 -47.90 -42.44 -1.37
N SER A 152 -47.14 -43.45 -1.82
CA SER A 152 -47.60 -44.48 -2.75
C SER A 152 -48.70 -45.36 -2.18
N ASP A 153 -48.94 -45.36 -0.88
CA ASP A 153 -49.98 -46.14 -0.20
C ASP A 153 -51.29 -45.39 -0.07
N LEU A 154 -51.30 -44.09 -0.46
CA LEU A 154 -52.43 -43.21 -0.34
C LEU A 154 -53.21 -43.10 -1.67
N ASN A 155 -54.52 -43.24 -1.56
CA ASN A 155 -55.50 -42.98 -2.63
C ASN A 155 -56.29 -41.74 -2.24
N PHE A 156 -56.18 -40.68 -3.02
CA PHE A 156 -56.89 -39.43 -2.82
C PHE A 156 -58.22 -39.49 -3.55
N LEU A 157 -59.31 -39.64 -2.83
CA LEU A 157 -60.64 -39.79 -3.34
C LEU A 157 -61.32 -38.45 -3.50
N ILE A 158 -62.01 -38.21 -4.60
CA ILE A 158 -62.91 -37.10 -4.82
C ILE A 158 -64.33 -37.57 -4.61
N VAL A 159 -65.01 -36.93 -3.66
CA VAL A 159 -66.34 -37.37 -3.19
C VAL A 159 -67.34 -36.23 -3.42
N LYS A 160 -68.55 -36.56 -3.70
CA LYS A 160 -69.71 -35.63 -3.73
C LYS A 160 -70.90 -36.18 -2.96
N TRP A 161 -71.80 -35.30 -2.57
CA TRP A 161 -73.07 -35.75 -2.04
C TRP A 161 -73.90 -36.57 -3.08
N ASP A 162 -74.46 -37.70 -2.61
CA ASP A 162 -75.37 -38.53 -3.37
C ASP A 162 -76.38 -39.17 -2.41
N PHE A 163 -77.51 -38.53 -2.25
CA PHE A 163 -78.60 -38.96 -1.36
C PHE A 163 -79.23 -40.28 -1.75
N SER A 164 -78.92 -40.85 -2.91
CA SER A 164 -79.31 -42.18 -3.35
C SER A 164 -78.50 -43.33 -2.73
N GLN A 165 -77.37 -43.01 -2.12
CA GLN A 165 -76.51 -43.96 -1.48
C GLN A 165 -76.78 -44.05 0.03
N SER A 166 -76.56 -45.21 0.63
CA SER A 166 -76.74 -45.41 2.09
C SER A 166 -75.91 -44.56 2.95
N ASN A 167 -74.75 -44.14 2.53
CA ASN A 167 -73.81 -43.27 3.20
C ASN A 167 -73.84 -41.81 2.68
N TYR A 168 -74.77 -41.46 1.83
CA TYR A 168 -75.02 -40.16 1.17
C TYR A 168 -73.81 -39.64 0.38
N GLU A 169 -72.87 -40.52 0.06
CA GLU A 169 -71.60 -40.13 -0.59
C GLU A 169 -71.41 -40.96 -1.88
N ARG A 170 -70.89 -40.29 -2.90
CA ARG A 170 -70.43 -40.93 -4.14
C ARG A 170 -69.01 -40.56 -4.45
N THR A 171 -68.11 -41.56 -4.61
CA THR A 171 -66.74 -41.36 -5.11
C THR A 171 -66.82 -41.16 -6.62
N LEU A 172 -66.32 -39.93 -7.08
CA LEU A 172 -66.29 -39.60 -8.49
C LEU A 172 -65.02 -40.16 -9.16
N GLY A 173 -63.90 -40.29 -8.41
CA GLY A 173 -62.67 -40.84 -8.88
C GLY A 173 -61.58 -40.76 -7.80
N LYS A 174 -60.40 -41.23 -8.11
CA LYS A 174 -59.26 -41.23 -7.21
C LYS A 174 -58.00 -40.88 -7.93
N PHE A 175 -57.04 -40.33 -7.19
CA PHE A 175 -55.67 -40.16 -7.60
C PHE A 175 -54.76 -41.07 -6.79
N ASN A 176 -53.88 -41.76 -7.48
CA ASN A 176 -52.81 -42.56 -6.85
C ASN A 176 -51.49 -41.91 -7.16
N VAL A 177 -50.69 -41.66 -6.19
CA VAL A 177 -49.32 -41.12 -6.40
C VAL A 177 -48.46 -42.24 -6.97
N PRO A 178 -47.84 -42.03 -8.15
CA PRO A 178 -46.98 -43.06 -8.73
C PRO A 178 -45.81 -43.36 -7.79
N ALA A 179 -45.41 -44.63 -7.66
CA ALA A 179 -44.26 -45.04 -6.81
C ALA A 179 -42.95 -44.39 -7.22
N SER A 180 -42.82 -43.90 -8.44
CA SER A 180 -41.66 -43.17 -8.95
C SER A 180 -41.71 -41.64 -8.69
N TYR A 181 -42.82 -41.15 -8.13
CA TYR A 181 -42.98 -39.72 -7.82
C TYR A 181 -42.08 -39.35 -6.64
N SER A 182 -41.30 -38.30 -6.81
CA SER A 182 -40.47 -37.72 -5.74
C SER A 182 -41.01 -36.35 -5.38
N ILE A 183 -41.27 -36.12 -4.09
CA ILE A 183 -41.61 -34.80 -3.55
C ILE A 183 -40.43 -33.85 -3.59
N THR A 184 -39.22 -34.42 -3.62
CA THR A 184 -37.96 -33.66 -3.56
C THR A 184 -37.54 -33.27 -4.98
N ALA A 185 -37.40 -31.98 -5.23
CA ALA A 185 -36.85 -31.47 -6.47
C ALA A 185 -35.37 -31.86 -6.60
N PRO A 186 -34.96 -32.40 -7.76
CA PRO A 186 -33.55 -32.79 -7.96
C PRO A 186 -32.59 -31.58 -7.82
N VAL A 187 -31.31 -31.85 -7.55
CA VAL A 187 -30.25 -30.89 -7.45
C VAL A 187 -30.31 -29.88 -8.62
N GLY A 188 -30.30 -28.59 -8.29
CA GLY A 188 -30.28 -27.49 -9.24
C GLY A 188 -31.59 -27.24 -9.99
N LYS A 189 -32.65 -28.04 -9.74
CA LYS A 189 -33.97 -27.81 -10.32
C LYS A 189 -34.85 -27.00 -9.37
N PRO A 190 -35.59 -25.99 -9.85
CA PRO A 190 -36.55 -25.26 -9.02
C PRO A 190 -37.80 -26.08 -8.73
N LYS A 191 -38.37 -25.88 -7.54
CA LYS A 191 -39.75 -26.32 -7.20
C LYS A 191 -40.64 -25.08 -7.21
N THR A 192 -41.78 -25.18 -7.92
CA THR A 192 -42.81 -24.14 -7.85
C THR A 192 -43.72 -24.43 -6.67
N VAL A 193 -43.88 -23.46 -5.80
CA VAL A 193 -44.73 -23.52 -4.59
C VAL A 193 -45.66 -22.31 -4.56
N ARG A 194 -46.67 -22.37 -3.70
CA ARG A 194 -47.59 -21.27 -3.45
C ARG A 194 -47.37 -20.74 -2.05
N LEU A 195 -46.87 -19.52 -1.94
CA LEU A 195 -46.65 -18.82 -0.67
C LEU A 195 -47.56 -17.60 -0.65
N SER A 196 -48.40 -17.46 0.39
CA SER A 196 -49.33 -16.32 0.54
C SER A 196 -50.04 -15.96 -0.78
N ASP A 197 -50.59 -16.96 -1.48
CA ASP A 197 -51.27 -16.83 -2.79
C ASP A 197 -50.41 -16.41 -3.98
N SER A 198 -49.13 -16.27 -3.80
CA SER A 198 -48.17 -16.03 -4.87
C SER A 198 -47.49 -17.32 -5.31
N ALA A 199 -47.39 -17.52 -6.62
CA ALA A 199 -46.59 -18.61 -7.16
C ALA A 199 -45.10 -18.23 -7.14
N VAL A 200 -44.26 -19.05 -6.49
CA VAL A 200 -42.83 -18.81 -6.27
C VAL A 200 -42.03 -20.02 -6.71
N LYS A 201 -41.00 -19.81 -7.51
CA LYS A 201 -40.01 -20.84 -7.81
C LYS A 201 -38.92 -20.77 -6.76
N VAL A 202 -38.68 -21.86 -6.02
CA VAL A 202 -37.64 -22.02 -5.02
C VAL A 202 -36.52 -22.88 -5.58
N LYS A 203 -35.29 -22.42 -5.52
CA LYS A 203 -34.12 -23.14 -6.02
C LYS A 203 -32.96 -23.00 -5.05
N VAL A 204 -32.26 -24.10 -4.72
CA VAL A 204 -31.00 -24.07 -4.03
C VAL A 204 -29.92 -23.58 -4.97
N SER A 205 -29.19 -22.51 -4.60
CA SER A 205 -28.08 -21.94 -5.37
C SER A 205 -26.74 -22.56 -5.01
N GLY A 206 -26.58 -23.09 -3.80
CA GLY A 206 -25.36 -23.75 -3.36
C GLY A 206 -25.36 -24.07 -1.87
N ILE A 207 -24.33 -24.78 -1.44
CA ILE A 207 -24.07 -25.10 -0.04
C ILE A 207 -22.58 -24.85 0.24
N LYS A 208 -22.28 -24.20 1.33
CA LYS A 208 -20.91 -24.02 1.84
C LYS A 208 -20.82 -24.53 3.26
N VAL A 209 -19.68 -25.12 3.57
CA VAL A 209 -19.38 -25.63 4.91
C VAL A 209 -18.16 -24.93 5.43
N PHE A 210 -18.23 -24.39 6.62
CA PHE A 210 -17.13 -23.71 7.30
C PHE A 210 -16.76 -24.49 8.55
N PRO A 211 -15.48 -24.56 8.93
CA PRO A 211 -15.07 -25.12 10.21
C PRO A 211 -15.71 -24.29 11.35
N GLY A 212 -16.26 -24.97 12.33
CA GLY A 212 -16.81 -24.37 13.54
C GLY A 212 -15.98 -24.75 14.76
N GLU A 213 -16.40 -24.29 15.92
CA GLU A 213 -15.82 -24.58 17.22
C GLU A 213 -16.43 -25.87 17.81
N ASP A 214 -15.77 -26.47 18.80
CA ASP A 214 -16.28 -27.59 19.59
C ASP A 214 -16.78 -28.79 18.74
N LYS A 215 -16.02 -29.19 17.75
CA LYS A 215 -16.37 -30.29 16.84
C LYS A 215 -17.67 -30.04 16.05
N ASN A 216 -18.04 -28.79 15.87
CA ASN A 216 -19.14 -28.37 15.00
C ASN A 216 -18.63 -27.88 13.64
N GLN A 217 -19.55 -27.82 12.69
CA GLN A 217 -19.36 -27.21 11.39
C GLN A 217 -20.54 -26.27 11.11
N TYR A 218 -20.25 -25.12 10.51
CA TYR A 218 -21.29 -24.19 10.07
C TYR A 218 -21.66 -24.49 8.63
N VAL A 219 -22.94 -24.63 8.37
CA VAL A 219 -23.46 -24.89 7.02
C VAL A 219 -24.22 -23.66 6.56
N LYS A 220 -23.84 -23.10 5.42
CA LYS A 220 -24.54 -21.99 4.77
C LYS A 220 -25.14 -22.46 3.46
N ILE A 221 -26.47 -22.36 3.35
CA ILE A 221 -27.24 -22.77 2.18
C ILE A 221 -27.79 -21.53 1.49
N GLY A 222 -27.42 -21.33 0.23
CA GLY A 222 -27.98 -20.28 -0.60
C GLY A 222 -29.28 -20.76 -1.27
N VAL A 223 -30.33 -19.95 -1.20
CA VAL A 223 -31.63 -20.20 -1.81
C VAL A 223 -32.01 -18.99 -2.66
N ASN A 224 -32.55 -19.26 -3.84
CA ASN A 224 -33.11 -18.22 -4.70
C ASN A 224 -34.63 -18.41 -4.80
N LEU A 225 -35.37 -17.37 -4.42
CA LEU A 225 -36.81 -17.26 -4.56
C LEU A 225 -37.14 -16.38 -5.77
N ASN A 226 -37.89 -16.89 -6.71
CA ASN A 226 -38.40 -16.16 -7.87
C ASN A 226 -39.91 -16.06 -7.80
N ASN A 227 -40.42 -14.88 -7.54
CA ASN A 227 -41.85 -14.61 -7.56
C ASN A 227 -42.35 -14.57 -9.02
N ILE A 228 -42.98 -15.63 -9.49
CA ILE A 228 -43.54 -15.71 -10.85
C ILE A 228 -45.00 -15.25 -10.92
N SER A 229 -45.56 -14.69 -9.85
CA SER A 229 -46.87 -14.10 -9.80
C SER A 229 -46.87 -12.62 -10.22
N TYR A 230 -48.07 -12.05 -10.38
CA TYR A 230 -48.25 -10.61 -10.62
C TYR A 230 -48.54 -9.82 -9.34
N LYS A 231 -48.38 -10.47 -8.17
CA LYS A 231 -48.59 -9.88 -6.85
C LYS A 231 -47.26 -9.77 -6.08
N LEU A 232 -47.15 -8.79 -5.22
CA LEU A 232 -46.06 -8.70 -4.24
C LEU A 232 -46.17 -9.92 -3.30
N LEU A 233 -45.07 -10.61 -3.08
CA LEU A 233 -44.91 -11.56 -2.00
C LEU A 233 -44.31 -10.83 -0.79
N GLU A 234 -45.06 -10.79 0.28
CA GLU A 234 -44.63 -10.07 1.49
C GLU A 234 -44.61 -11.01 2.69
N ASN A 235 -43.45 -11.14 3.33
CA ASN A 235 -43.16 -11.84 4.58
C ASN A 235 -44.03 -13.11 4.82
N PRO A 236 -43.97 -14.14 3.96
CA PRO A 236 -44.64 -15.38 4.18
C PRO A 236 -44.13 -16.04 5.47
N ASN A 237 -45.04 -16.64 6.26
CA ASN A 237 -44.67 -17.35 7.50
C ASN A 237 -44.02 -18.69 7.19
N ILE A 238 -42.78 -18.65 6.69
CA ILE A 238 -42.03 -19.82 6.26
C ILE A 238 -40.84 -20.09 7.20
N LYS A 239 -40.54 -21.38 7.39
CA LYS A 239 -39.35 -21.86 8.06
C LYS A 239 -38.58 -22.82 7.18
N TRP A 240 -37.29 -22.93 7.48
CA TRP A 240 -36.35 -23.75 6.71
C TRP A 240 -35.78 -24.84 7.60
N ILE A 241 -35.69 -26.05 7.09
CA ILE A 241 -35.17 -27.21 7.82
C ILE A 241 -34.19 -27.95 6.92
N LEU A 242 -33.03 -28.26 7.43
CA LEU A 242 -32.11 -29.20 6.82
C LEU A 242 -32.44 -30.60 7.31
N ARG A 243 -32.80 -31.49 6.42
CA ARG A 243 -33.04 -32.90 6.73
C ARG A 243 -31.88 -33.74 6.23
N THR A 244 -31.29 -34.47 7.12
CA THR A 244 -30.20 -35.41 6.78
C THR A 244 -30.75 -36.72 6.19
N PRO A 245 -29.89 -37.55 5.54
CA PRO A 245 -30.31 -38.86 5.08
C PRO A 245 -30.78 -39.80 6.16
N SER A 246 -30.33 -39.61 7.42
CA SER A 246 -30.82 -40.35 8.61
C SER A 246 -32.24 -39.93 9.03
N GLY A 247 -32.79 -38.87 8.44
CA GLY A 247 -34.09 -38.33 8.82
C GLY A 247 -34.05 -37.28 9.91
N THR A 248 -32.90 -36.94 10.45
CA THR A 248 -32.75 -35.90 11.46
C THR A 248 -32.98 -34.53 10.85
N ASN A 249 -33.77 -33.71 11.53
CA ASN A 249 -34.13 -32.36 11.14
C ASN A 249 -33.35 -31.34 11.95
N TYR A 250 -32.71 -30.38 11.24
CA TYR A 250 -31.99 -29.26 11.85
C TYR A 250 -32.65 -27.96 11.36
N PRO A 251 -33.13 -27.09 12.26
CA PRO A 251 -33.66 -25.80 11.87
C PRO A 251 -32.57 -24.92 11.26
N LEU A 252 -32.91 -24.18 10.22
CA LEU A 252 -32.01 -23.23 9.55
C LEU A 252 -32.48 -21.80 9.89
N THR A 253 -31.54 -20.97 10.25
CA THR A 253 -31.77 -19.55 10.53
C THR A 253 -31.38 -18.72 9.31
N PRO A 254 -32.24 -17.84 8.78
CA PRO A 254 -31.87 -16.87 7.78
C PRO A 254 -30.80 -15.91 8.32
N ASP A 255 -29.83 -15.51 7.48
CA ASP A 255 -28.95 -14.40 7.85
C ASP A 255 -29.74 -13.07 7.88
N LYS A 256 -29.14 -12.00 8.41
CA LYS A 256 -29.81 -10.70 8.62
C LYS A 256 -30.49 -10.16 7.37
N ASP A 257 -29.81 -10.24 6.22
CA ASP A 257 -30.34 -9.74 4.95
C ASP A 257 -31.46 -10.63 4.39
N SER A 258 -31.62 -11.82 4.96
CA SER A 258 -32.59 -12.84 4.54
C SER A 258 -33.79 -13.00 5.50
N THR A 259 -33.83 -12.25 6.60
CA THR A 259 -34.94 -12.34 7.59
C THR A 259 -36.24 -11.78 7.06
N SER A 260 -36.22 -10.75 6.23
CA SER A 260 -37.40 -10.19 5.57
C SER A 260 -37.51 -10.72 4.15
N VAL A 261 -38.64 -11.32 3.82
CA VAL A 261 -38.92 -11.87 2.47
C VAL A 261 -39.98 -11.01 1.79
N SER A 262 -39.57 -9.89 1.17
CA SER A 262 -40.42 -9.07 0.32
C SER A 262 -39.89 -9.16 -1.10
N ILE A 263 -40.72 -9.66 -2.07
CA ILE A 263 -40.32 -9.89 -3.44
C ILE A 263 -41.40 -9.34 -4.39
N GLN A 264 -41.03 -8.33 -5.15
CA GLN A 264 -41.91 -7.73 -6.17
C GLN A 264 -42.37 -8.77 -7.18
N ALA A 265 -43.47 -8.48 -7.86
CA ALA A 265 -43.96 -9.31 -8.99
C ALA A 265 -42.83 -9.52 -10.01
N GLN A 266 -42.65 -10.75 -10.47
CA GLN A 266 -41.66 -11.16 -11.47
C GLN A 266 -40.19 -10.94 -11.06
N ALA A 267 -39.91 -10.66 -9.78
CA ALA A 267 -38.58 -10.42 -9.26
C ALA A 267 -37.98 -11.65 -8.53
N ASN A 268 -36.68 -11.60 -8.32
CA ASN A 268 -35.91 -12.61 -7.60
C ASN A 268 -35.34 -12.07 -6.28
N LYS A 269 -35.24 -12.90 -5.28
CA LYS A 269 -34.47 -12.65 -4.04
C LYS A 269 -33.62 -13.85 -3.70
N ALA A 270 -32.34 -13.61 -3.42
CA ALA A 270 -31.44 -14.60 -2.85
C ALA A 270 -31.52 -14.54 -1.33
N LEU A 271 -31.58 -15.70 -0.69
CA LEU A 271 -31.53 -15.87 0.76
C LEU A 271 -30.33 -16.72 1.13
N SER A 272 -29.78 -16.46 2.30
CA SER A 272 -28.76 -17.27 2.95
C SER A 272 -29.31 -17.86 4.26
N LEU A 273 -29.23 -19.17 4.37
CA LEU A 273 -29.72 -19.93 5.53
C LEU A 273 -28.53 -20.59 6.22
N MET A 274 -28.50 -20.61 7.52
CA MET A 274 -27.38 -21.14 8.32
C MET A 274 -27.83 -22.12 9.38
N ALA A 275 -26.96 -23.10 9.67
CA ALA A 275 -27.08 -23.99 10.83
C ALA A 275 -25.70 -24.38 11.36
N SER A 276 -25.61 -24.64 12.68
CA SER A 276 -24.48 -25.32 13.31
C SER A 276 -24.81 -26.80 13.44
N LEU A 277 -23.91 -27.64 12.99
CA LEU A 277 -24.07 -29.09 12.95
C LEU A 277 -22.80 -29.76 13.52
N PRO A 278 -22.93 -30.90 14.22
CA PRO A 278 -21.76 -31.70 14.56
C PRO A 278 -20.97 -32.11 13.28
N THR A 279 -19.66 -32.13 13.34
CA THR A 279 -18.78 -32.53 12.21
C THR A 279 -19.04 -33.97 11.77
N SER A 280 -19.63 -34.82 12.63
CA SER A 280 -20.04 -36.17 12.30
C SER A 280 -21.23 -36.26 11.32
N VAL A 281 -21.99 -35.16 11.16
CA VAL A 281 -23.16 -35.14 10.26
C VAL A 281 -22.70 -35.05 8.81
N LYS A 282 -23.06 -36.06 8.04
CA LYS A 282 -22.79 -36.11 6.60
C LYS A 282 -23.88 -35.41 5.82
N LEU A 283 -23.50 -34.42 5.00
CA LEU A 283 -24.44 -33.58 4.22
C LEU A 283 -24.81 -34.17 2.86
N GLN A 284 -24.13 -35.24 2.42
CA GLN A 284 -24.44 -35.90 1.15
C GLN A 284 -25.90 -36.43 1.14
N LYS A 285 -26.66 -36.14 0.08
CA LYS A 285 -28.05 -36.49 -0.06
C LYS A 285 -29.00 -35.86 0.98
N SER A 286 -28.57 -34.84 1.68
CA SER A 286 -29.45 -34.05 2.55
C SER A 286 -30.42 -33.22 1.73
N GLU A 287 -31.52 -32.80 2.34
CA GLU A 287 -32.59 -32.07 1.71
C GLU A 287 -32.87 -30.76 2.46
N LEU A 288 -33.19 -29.72 1.70
CA LEU A 288 -33.74 -28.49 2.24
C LEU A 288 -35.25 -28.55 2.21
N LEU A 289 -35.87 -28.45 3.36
CA LEU A 289 -37.33 -28.42 3.47
C LEU A 289 -37.78 -26.98 3.68
N LEU A 290 -38.76 -26.57 2.92
CA LEU A 290 -39.56 -25.37 3.15
C LEU A 290 -40.85 -25.75 3.81
N VAL A 291 -41.16 -25.16 4.95
CA VAL A 291 -42.37 -25.42 5.72
C VAL A 291 -43.08 -24.12 6.04
N GLU A 292 -44.39 -24.16 6.21
CA GLU A 292 -45.24 -23.02 6.59
C GLU A 292 -45.89 -23.34 7.94
N GLU A 293 -45.84 -22.43 8.90
CA GLU A 293 -46.56 -22.57 10.15
C GLU A 293 -47.95 -21.97 10.05
N GLN A 294 -48.96 -22.72 10.49
CA GLN A 294 -50.33 -22.27 10.43
C GLN A 294 -51.08 -22.50 11.73
N GLY A 295 -52.02 -21.57 12.03
CA GLY A 295 -52.89 -21.61 13.20
C GLY A 295 -52.17 -21.26 14.53
N GLU A 296 -52.99 -21.12 15.59
CA GLU A 296 -52.48 -20.81 16.93
C GLU A 296 -51.59 -21.92 17.50
N GLU A 297 -51.84 -23.18 17.10
CA GLU A 297 -51.04 -24.36 17.46
C GLU A 297 -49.75 -24.48 16.72
N LYS A 298 -49.40 -23.53 15.84
CA LYS A 298 -48.17 -23.51 15.03
C LYS A 298 -47.92 -24.84 14.28
N THR A 299 -48.96 -25.41 13.72
CA THR A 299 -48.84 -26.65 12.94
C THR A 299 -47.90 -26.45 11.73
N VAL A 300 -46.83 -27.25 11.65
CA VAL A 300 -45.84 -27.19 10.62
C VAL A 300 -46.31 -27.97 9.39
N LEU A 301 -46.56 -27.29 8.29
CA LEU A 301 -47.02 -27.86 7.02
C LEU A 301 -45.87 -27.94 6.01
N PRO A 302 -45.63 -29.12 5.39
CA PRO A 302 -44.63 -29.23 4.31
C PRO A 302 -45.09 -28.49 3.07
N VAL A 303 -44.21 -27.64 2.51
CA VAL A 303 -44.46 -26.88 1.27
C VAL A 303 -43.57 -27.37 0.16
N ALA A 304 -42.27 -27.57 0.39
CA ALA A 304 -41.35 -28.09 -0.60
C ALA A 304 -40.20 -28.86 0.03
N ALA A 305 -39.66 -29.80 -0.74
CA ALA A 305 -38.38 -30.43 -0.47
C ALA A 305 -37.47 -30.25 -1.68
N LEU A 306 -36.18 -29.85 -1.45
CA LEU A 306 -35.18 -29.68 -2.48
C LEU A 306 -33.93 -30.44 -2.11
N GLN A 307 -33.43 -31.26 -3.05
CA GLN A 307 -32.16 -31.97 -2.85
C GLN A 307 -31.00 -30.96 -2.81
N LEU A 308 -30.19 -31.02 -1.76
CA LEU A 308 -28.99 -30.22 -1.70
C LEU A 308 -27.92 -30.75 -2.67
N PRO A 309 -27.17 -29.86 -3.33
CA PRO A 309 -25.98 -30.26 -4.06
C PRO A 309 -24.97 -30.91 -3.08
N GLU A 310 -24.07 -31.70 -3.61
CA GLU A 310 -22.99 -32.20 -2.77
C GLU A 310 -22.28 -30.99 -2.15
N ALA A 311 -22.15 -31.00 -0.83
CA ALA A 311 -21.29 -30.05 -0.16
C ALA A 311 -19.88 -30.27 -0.70
N SER A 312 -19.37 -29.32 -1.44
CA SER A 312 -17.95 -29.29 -1.74
C SER A 312 -17.20 -29.39 -0.41
N LYS A 313 -15.96 -29.92 -0.46
CA LYS A 313 -15.04 -29.91 0.69
C LYS A 313 -15.20 -28.60 1.46
N ALA A 314 -15.01 -28.64 2.77
CA ALA A 314 -15.07 -27.43 3.60
C ALA A 314 -14.46 -26.24 2.84
N THR A 315 -15.20 -25.15 2.76
CA THR A 315 -14.74 -23.96 2.03
C THR A 315 -13.38 -23.64 2.58
N ASN A 316 -12.34 -23.69 1.73
CA ASN A 316 -11.02 -23.29 2.16
C ASN A 316 -11.08 -21.79 2.44
N VAL A 317 -11.01 -21.45 3.70
CA VAL A 317 -10.96 -20.06 4.18
C VAL A 317 -9.54 -19.64 4.54
N GLU A 318 -8.57 -20.58 4.46
CA GLU A 318 -7.16 -20.27 4.67
C GLU A 318 -6.61 -19.50 3.50
N VAL A 319 -5.89 -18.44 3.82
CA VAL A 319 -5.28 -17.50 2.88
C VAL A 319 -3.80 -17.43 3.21
N ASP A 320 -2.98 -17.78 2.25
CA ASP A 320 -1.53 -17.69 2.40
C ASP A 320 -1.09 -16.23 2.57
N ALA A 321 0.05 -16.02 3.21
CA ALA A 321 0.62 -14.70 3.41
C ALA A 321 0.75 -13.95 2.07
N ASN A 322 0.37 -12.67 2.09
CA ASN A 322 0.39 -11.78 0.92
C ASN A 322 -0.48 -12.24 -0.27
N GLN A 323 -1.47 -13.11 -0.04
CA GLN A 323 -2.45 -13.49 -1.07
C GLN A 323 -3.81 -12.84 -0.82
N PRO A 324 -4.49 -12.37 -1.87
CA PRO A 324 -5.83 -11.83 -1.73
C PRO A 324 -6.86 -12.95 -1.60
N ASN A 325 -7.85 -12.74 -0.74
CA ASN A 325 -9.06 -13.55 -0.64
C ASN A 325 -10.23 -12.81 -1.31
N ILE A 326 -10.98 -13.49 -2.16
CA ILE A 326 -12.11 -12.90 -2.88
C ILE A 326 -13.42 -13.32 -2.21
N LEU A 327 -14.07 -12.38 -1.58
CA LEU A 327 -15.38 -12.54 -0.97
C LEU A 327 -16.48 -12.09 -1.95
N SER A 328 -17.63 -12.75 -1.90
CA SER A 328 -18.83 -12.29 -2.61
C SER A 328 -19.75 -11.57 -1.63
N VAL A 329 -19.90 -10.28 -1.80
CA VAL A 329 -20.75 -9.42 -0.97
C VAL A 329 -21.78 -8.78 -1.90
N GLU A 330 -23.08 -9.00 -1.61
CA GLU A 330 -24.20 -8.49 -2.45
C GLU A 330 -24.03 -8.84 -3.95
N GLY A 331 -23.42 -10.00 -4.24
CA GLY A 331 -23.14 -10.43 -5.61
C GLY A 331 -21.99 -9.69 -6.31
N GLN A 332 -21.26 -8.82 -5.61
CA GLN A 332 -20.05 -8.16 -6.06
C GLN A 332 -18.80 -8.86 -5.49
N ARG A 333 -17.67 -8.65 -6.12
CA ARG A 333 -16.38 -9.18 -5.69
C ARG A 333 -15.67 -8.18 -4.77
N LEU A 334 -15.48 -8.55 -3.51
CA LEU A 334 -14.66 -7.81 -2.55
C LEU A 334 -13.35 -8.57 -2.33
N SER A 335 -12.24 -8.01 -2.74
CA SER A 335 -10.90 -8.53 -2.43
C SER A 335 -10.47 -8.06 -1.05
N THR A 336 -9.94 -8.98 -0.24
CA THR A 336 -9.41 -8.72 1.10
C THR A 336 -8.01 -9.28 1.19
N LEU A 337 -7.08 -8.55 1.78
CA LEU A 337 -5.66 -8.91 1.85
C LEU A 337 -5.07 -8.48 3.20
N LEU A 338 -4.42 -9.39 3.90
CA LEU A 338 -3.50 -9.01 4.98
C LEU A 338 -2.17 -8.64 4.34
N GLU A 339 -1.94 -7.33 4.18
CA GLU A 339 -0.82 -6.79 3.41
C GLU A 339 0.49 -6.82 4.19
N SER A 340 0.43 -6.46 5.47
CA SER A 340 1.60 -6.44 6.34
C SER A 340 1.24 -6.69 7.80
N ALA A 341 2.22 -7.17 8.55
CA ALA A 341 2.14 -7.29 9.99
C ALA A 341 3.50 -6.94 10.60
N LYS A 342 3.49 -6.15 11.65
CA LYS A 342 4.68 -5.75 12.41
C LYS A 342 4.54 -6.22 13.84
N VAL A 343 5.60 -6.84 14.34
CA VAL A 343 5.71 -7.28 15.74
C VAL A 343 6.63 -6.33 16.49
N ARG A 344 6.19 -5.85 17.62
CA ARG A 344 7.01 -5.13 18.59
C ARG A 344 6.99 -5.92 19.90
N ILE A 345 8.16 -6.35 20.35
CA ILE A 345 8.30 -7.11 21.60
C ILE A 345 8.62 -6.13 22.73
N ASP A 346 7.90 -6.25 23.85
CA ASP A 346 8.09 -5.47 25.06
C ASP A 346 7.81 -6.35 26.28
N ASP A 347 8.84 -6.64 27.07
CA ASP A 347 8.80 -7.34 28.38
C ASP A 347 7.89 -8.59 28.47
N GLY A 348 7.95 -9.49 27.47
CA GLY A 348 7.18 -10.74 27.46
C GLY A 348 5.78 -10.63 26.82
N GLU A 349 5.41 -9.46 26.40
CA GLU A 349 4.28 -9.18 25.53
C GLU A 349 4.77 -8.75 24.17
N TYR A 350 3.94 -8.88 23.15
CA TYR A 350 4.22 -8.28 21.86
C TYR A 350 2.99 -7.68 21.21
N ASP A 351 3.18 -6.49 20.68
CA ASP A 351 2.17 -5.80 19.89
C ASP A 351 2.26 -6.23 18.43
N LEU A 352 1.14 -6.68 17.90
CA LEU A 352 0.99 -7.05 16.51
C LEU A 352 0.17 -5.96 15.79
N ASN A 353 0.84 -5.19 14.96
CA ASN A 353 0.22 -4.13 14.15
C ASN A 353 0.08 -4.62 12.71
N MET A 354 -1.14 -4.69 12.19
CA MET A 354 -1.45 -5.27 10.89
C MET A 354 -2.14 -4.27 9.98
N GLN A 355 -1.85 -4.36 8.69
CA GLN A 355 -2.55 -3.62 7.64
C GLN A 355 -3.42 -4.57 6.83
N PHE A 356 -4.73 -4.33 6.85
CA PHE A 356 -5.71 -5.15 6.16
C PHE A 356 -6.38 -4.33 5.06
N VAL A 357 -6.22 -4.76 3.82
CA VAL A 357 -6.66 -4.03 2.62
C VAL A 357 -7.95 -4.63 2.08
N LEU A 358 -8.90 -3.75 1.79
CA LEU A 358 -10.18 -4.05 1.16
C LEU A 358 -10.23 -3.36 -0.20
N LYS A 359 -10.61 -4.09 -1.26
CA LYS A 359 -10.75 -3.56 -2.61
C LYS A 359 -12.03 -4.04 -3.26
N ASN A 360 -12.83 -3.11 -3.77
CA ASN A 360 -14.00 -3.48 -4.55
C ASN A 360 -13.60 -3.79 -6.00
N GLU A 361 -13.57 -5.06 -6.37
CA GLU A 361 -13.36 -5.55 -7.73
C GLU A 361 -14.65 -5.76 -8.52
N GLY A 362 -15.80 -5.43 -7.92
CA GLY A 362 -17.12 -5.51 -8.54
C GLY A 362 -17.39 -4.34 -9.49
N LYS A 363 -18.55 -4.38 -10.11
CA LYS A 363 -19.02 -3.33 -11.04
C LYS A 363 -19.99 -2.33 -10.40
N LYS A 364 -20.38 -2.56 -9.14
CA LYS A 364 -21.27 -1.69 -8.37
C LYS A 364 -20.65 -1.39 -7.02
N ALA A 365 -21.09 -0.31 -6.41
CA ALA A 365 -20.69 0.01 -5.04
C ALA A 365 -21.12 -1.10 -4.09
N VAL A 366 -20.25 -1.42 -3.12
CA VAL A 366 -20.46 -2.47 -2.12
C VAL A 366 -20.46 -1.83 -0.73
N LYS A 367 -21.46 -2.15 0.09
CA LYS A 367 -21.43 -1.88 1.51
C LYS A 367 -20.63 -3.01 2.15
N VAL A 368 -19.47 -2.68 2.72
CA VAL A 368 -18.61 -3.67 3.36
C VAL A 368 -19.31 -4.18 4.64
N PRO A 369 -19.47 -5.51 4.82
CA PRO A 369 -19.98 -6.03 6.07
C PRO A 369 -19.07 -5.68 7.25
N THR A 370 -19.63 -5.43 8.41
CA THR A 370 -18.86 -5.13 9.63
C THR A 370 -18.23 -6.44 10.16
N TYR A 371 -17.18 -6.91 9.49
CA TYR A 371 -16.42 -8.08 9.96
C TYR A 371 -15.80 -7.80 11.31
N THR A 372 -15.77 -8.82 12.17
CA THR A 372 -14.98 -8.81 13.40
C THR A 372 -13.67 -9.51 13.16
N PHE A 373 -12.62 -9.08 13.85
CA PHE A 373 -11.29 -9.63 13.70
C PHE A 373 -10.78 -10.20 15.01
N GLU A 374 -10.01 -11.27 14.92
CA GLU A 374 -9.36 -11.86 16.06
C GLU A 374 -8.06 -12.54 15.63
N VAL A 375 -7.06 -12.52 16.50
CA VAL A 375 -5.85 -13.31 16.34
C VAL A 375 -6.01 -14.58 17.14
N ARG A 376 -5.68 -15.72 16.55
CA ARG A 376 -5.65 -17.02 17.24
C ARG A 376 -4.25 -17.61 17.19
N THR A 377 -3.81 -18.07 18.33
CA THR A 377 -2.55 -18.80 18.49
C THR A 377 -2.73 -20.28 18.21
N ALA A 378 -1.63 -21.02 18.05
CA ALA A 378 -1.67 -22.44 17.74
C ALA A 378 -2.26 -23.29 18.88
N ASP A 379 -2.19 -22.83 20.12
CA ASP A 379 -2.82 -23.45 21.30
C ASP A 379 -4.32 -23.13 21.43
N GLY A 380 -4.86 -22.30 20.54
CA GLY A 380 -6.28 -21.94 20.49
C GLY A 380 -6.65 -20.69 21.29
N THR A 381 -5.69 -19.97 21.89
CA THR A 381 -5.98 -18.70 22.57
C THR A 381 -6.46 -17.65 21.56
N ILE A 382 -7.52 -16.92 21.91
CA ILE A 382 -8.18 -15.94 21.06
C ILE A 382 -7.95 -14.54 21.61
N TYR A 383 -7.46 -13.66 20.76
CA TYR A 383 -7.25 -12.24 21.03
C TYR A 383 -8.17 -11.42 20.11
N PRO A 384 -9.30 -10.90 20.60
CA PRO A 384 -10.23 -10.11 19.80
C PRO A 384 -9.62 -8.75 19.46
N ILE A 385 -9.92 -8.27 18.24
CA ILE A 385 -9.48 -6.96 17.75
C ILE A 385 -10.69 -6.05 17.61
N GLU A 386 -10.72 -4.97 18.36
CA GLU A 386 -11.75 -3.95 18.22
C GLU A 386 -11.40 -2.97 17.10
N THR A 387 -12.32 -2.77 16.18
CA THR A 387 -12.17 -1.77 15.11
C THR A 387 -13.52 -1.19 14.73
N LYS A 388 -13.57 0.11 14.49
CA LYS A 388 -14.72 0.84 13.93
C LYS A 388 -14.51 1.20 12.45
N ALA A 389 -13.38 0.82 11.89
CA ALA A 389 -12.99 1.22 10.53
C ALA A 389 -13.91 0.67 9.43
N LEU A 390 -14.73 -0.34 9.74
CA LEU A 390 -15.72 -0.91 8.82
C LEU A 390 -17.13 -0.37 9.01
N ASP A 391 -17.38 0.46 10.01
CA ASP A 391 -18.71 0.98 10.30
C ASP A 391 -19.20 1.82 9.13
N ALA A 392 -20.32 1.40 8.55
CA ALA A 392 -20.96 2.04 7.39
C ALA A 392 -20.03 2.21 6.14
N LEU A 393 -18.90 1.51 6.07
CA LEU A 393 -17.95 1.60 4.96
C LEU A 393 -18.60 1.17 3.65
N LYS A 394 -18.53 2.05 2.64
CA LYS A 394 -18.98 1.81 1.29
C LYS A 394 -17.84 2.04 0.31
N LEU A 395 -17.57 1.08 -0.56
CA LEU A 395 -16.54 1.14 -1.57
C LEU A 395 -17.17 1.18 -2.96
N ASN A 396 -16.84 2.18 -3.77
CA ASN A 396 -17.21 2.22 -5.18
C ASN A 396 -16.37 1.22 -5.99
N PRO A 397 -16.72 0.92 -7.25
CA PRO A 397 -15.90 0.07 -8.10
C PRO A 397 -14.47 0.58 -8.23
N GLY A 398 -13.49 -0.27 -7.87
CA GLY A 398 -12.07 0.06 -7.89
C GLY A 398 -11.52 0.70 -6.62
N ASP A 399 -12.37 1.17 -5.69
CA ASP A 399 -11.90 1.76 -4.42
C ASP A 399 -11.12 0.75 -3.60
N ILE A 400 -10.07 1.26 -2.94
CA ILE A 400 -9.21 0.52 -2.01
C ILE A 400 -9.27 1.23 -0.65
N LYS A 401 -9.42 0.47 0.42
CA LYS A 401 -9.34 0.96 1.80
C LYS A 401 -8.44 0.05 2.61
N THR A 402 -7.42 0.63 3.24
CA THR A 402 -6.59 -0.05 4.23
C THR A 402 -7.11 0.27 5.63
N ILE A 403 -7.23 -0.74 6.46
CA ILE A 403 -7.57 -0.61 7.87
C ILE A 403 -6.43 -1.12 8.74
N LYS A 404 -6.21 -0.48 9.88
CA LYS A 404 -5.22 -0.89 10.87
C LYS A 404 -5.89 -1.80 11.90
N LEU A 405 -5.26 -2.93 12.17
CA LEU A 405 -5.70 -3.91 13.15
C LEU A 405 -4.56 -4.13 14.15
N ASN A 406 -4.81 -3.89 15.42
CA ASN A 406 -3.81 -3.98 16.48
C ASN A 406 -4.23 -5.03 17.50
N ALA A 407 -3.29 -5.87 17.92
CA ALA A 407 -3.49 -6.86 18.97
C ALA A 407 -2.25 -6.93 19.86
N THR A 408 -2.42 -6.99 21.16
CA THR A 408 -1.35 -7.27 22.13
C THR A 408 -1.46 -8.71 22.58
N LEU A 409 -0.41 -9.49 22.40
CA LEU A 409 -0.35 -10.92 22.68
C LEU A 409 0.76 -11.23 23.70
N GLN A 410 0.59 -12.34 24.40
CA GLN A 410 1.63 -12.89 25.27
C GLN A 410 2.54 -13.84 24.46
N GLY A 411 3.86 -13.78 24.65
CA GLY A 411 4.78 -14.73 24.07
C GLY A 411 6.05 -14.14 23.49
N ASP A 412 6.69 -14.91 22.62
CA ASP A 412 7.99 -14.64 22.04
C ASP A 412 7.96 -13.85 20.71
N GLY A 413 6.77 -13.47 20.24
CA GLY A 413 6.59 -12.75 18.97
C GLY A 413 6.68 -13.64 17.72
N ASP A 414 6.69 -14.96 17.86
CA ASP A 414 6.72 -15.88 16.72
C ASP A 414 5.39 -15.89 15.98
N THR A 415 5.28 -15.07 14.95
CA THR A 415 4.07 -14.91 14.15
C THR A 415 3.76 -16.12 13.26
N SER A 416 4.67 -17.09 13.12
CA SER A 416 4.41 -18.32 12.37
C SER A 416 3.35 -19.21 13.03
N LYS A 417 3.15 -19.02 14.34
CA LYS A 417 2.21 -19.79 15.17
C LYS A 417 0.83 -19.13 15.30
N ILE A 418 0.61 -18.00 14.69
CA ILE A 418 -0.64 -17.25 14.82
C ILE A 418 -1.29 -17.00 13.46
N LYS A 419 -2.60 -16.81 13.46
CA LYS A 419 -3.38 -16.47 12.27
C LYS A 419 -4.39 -15.37 12.59
N LEU A 420 -4.63 -14.48 11.62
CA LEU A 420 -5.71 -13.49 11.69
C LEU A 420 -6.99 -14.09 11.14
N TYR A 421 -8.04 -14.08 11.93
CA TYR A 421 -9.38 -14.51 11.54
C TYR A 421 -10.24 -13.27 11.25
N ALA A 422 -10.79 -13.21 10.04
CA ALA A 422 -11.87 -12.30 9.71
C ALA A 422 -13.18 -13.07 9.81
N MET A 423 -14.04 -12.67 10.75
CA MET A 423 -15.28 -13.36 11.08
C MET A 423 -16.47 -12.64 10.46
N SER A 424 -17.49 -13.40 10.08
CA SER A 424 -18.77 -12.80 9.64
C SER A 424 -19.37 -11.91 10.73
N PRO A 425 -20.10 -10.82 10.33
CA PRO A 425 -20.75 -9.97 11.31
C PRO A 425 -21.69 -10.77 12.23
N VAL A 426 -21.68 -10.43 13.51
CA VAL A 426 -22.62 -10.96 14.51
C VAL A 426 -23.83 -10.07 14.51
N ASP A 427 -25.02 -10.61 14.23
CA ASP A 427 -26.26 -9.86 14.37
C ASP A 427 -26.63 -9.77 15.87
N LYS A 428 -26.32 -8.66 16.49
CA LYS A 428 -26.87 -8.35 17.81
C LYS A 428 -28.35 -8.04 17.62
N THR A 429 -29.23 -9.02 17.87
CA THR A 429 -30.62 -8.73 18.15
C THR A 429 -30.68 -8.16 19.57
N GLU A 430 -30.82 -6.84 19.67
CA GLU A 430 -31.27 -6.23 20.95
C GLU A 430 -32.67 -6.73 21.22
N SER A 431 -32.78 -7.72 22.11
CA SER A 431 -34.05 -8.06 22.73
C SER A 431 -34.27 -7.03 23.84
N THR A 432 -35.04 -5.99 23.53
CA THR A 432 -35.57 -5.04 24.51
C THR A 432 -36.84 -5.58 25.24
N ASP A 433 -36.87 -6.85 25.58
CA ASP A 433 -38.01 -7.37 26.34
C ASP A 433 -37.53 -8.29 27.49
N THR A 434 -37.47 -7.70 28.67
CA THR A 434 -37.05 -8.33 29.94
C THR A 434 -38.17 -9.07 30.67
N THR A 435 -39.26 -9.45 30.01
CA THR A 435 -40.37 -10.10 30.72
C THR A 435 -40.99 -11.26 29.99
N THR A 436 -40.24 -12.29 29.65
CA THR A 436 -40.74 -13.70 29.65
C THR A 436 -39.65 -14.61 29.08
N PRO A 437 -39.27 -15.71 29.72
CA PRO A 437 -38.35 -16.68 29.15
C PRO A 437 -39.12 -17.62 28.20
N THR A 438 -39.41 -17.15 27.00
CA THR A 438 -39.85 -18.05 25.94
C THR A 438 -38.68 -18.24 24.99
N SER A 439 -38.04 -19.40 25.10
CA SER A 439 -36.92 -19.90 24.32
C SER A 439 -37.17 -19.86 22.83
N THR A 440 -36.77 -18.76 22.18
CA THR A 440 -36.38 -18.71 20.80
C THR A 440 -35.15 -17.82 20.72
N SER A 441 -34.06 -18.28 21.34
CA SER A 441 -32.75 -17.72 21.12
C SER A 441 -32.37 -18.01 19.67
N GLY A 442 -32.51 -17.02 18.82
CA GLY A 442 -31.87 -17.04 17.50
C GLY A 442 -30.37 -17.15 17.75
N PHE A 443 -29.79 -18.30 17.52
CA PHE A 443 -28.36 -18.49 17.61
C PHE A 443 -27.70 -17.60 16.55
N VAL A 444 -26.91 -16.67 17.01
CA VAL A 444 -26.12 -15.81 16.16
C VAL A 444 -24.83 -16.55 15.85
N PHE A 445 -24.63 -16.94 14.60
CA PHE A 445 -23.44 -17.66 14.19
C PHE A 445 -22.42 -16.67 13.61
N SER A 446 -21.23 -16.60 14.23
CA SER A 446 -20.05 -16.03 13.62
C SER A 446 -19.21 -17.15 13.03
N TYR A 447 -18.80 -17.02 11.79
CA TYR A 447 -17.96 -18.00 11.10
C TYR A 447 -16.85 -17.30 10.34
N PRO A 448 -15.66 -17.92 10.20
CA PRO A 448 -14.55 -17.31 9.50
C PRO A 448 -14.86 -17.16 8.01
N VAL A 449 -14.70 -15.94 7.49
CA VAL A 449 -14.76 -15.63 6.04
C VAL A 449 -13.38 -15.63 5.41
N GLY A 450 -12.33 -15.49 6.21
CA GLY A 450 -10.92 -15.61 5.84
C GLY A 450 -10.05 -15.87 7.06
N VAL A 451 -9.07 -16.74 6.91
CA VAL A 451 -8.05 -17.06 7.93
C VAL A 451 -6.70 -16.79 7.29
N TYR A 452 -6.10 -15.67 7.64
CA TYR A 452 -4.90 -15.16 6.99
C TYR A 452 -3.66 -15.58 7.75
N ALA A 453 -2.71 -16.19 7.03
CA ALA A 453 -1.36 -16.34 7.55
C ALA A 453 -0.72 -14.96 7.71
N ILE A 454 -0.05 -14.75 8.85
CA ILE A 454 0.62 -13.47 9.12
C ILE A 454 1.81 -13.32 8.16
N PRO A 455 1.87 -12.23 7.36
CA PRO A 455 3.03 -11.95 6.56
C PRO A 455 4.27 -11.83 7.43
N GLN A 456 5.26 -12.67 7.18
CA GLN A 456 6.54 -12.55 7.85
C GLN A 456 7.24 -11.35 7.23
N SER A 457 7.55 -10.33 8.05
CA SER A 457 8.56 -9.37 7.68
C SER A 457 9.90 -10.10 7.79
N VAL A 458 10.34 -10.68 6.69
CA VAL A 458 11.65 -11.32 6.66
C VAL A 458 12.69 -10.20 6.66
N SER A 459 13.09 -9.78 7.86
CA SER A 459 14.35 -9.07 8.04
C SER A 459 15.43 -10.14 7.92
N THR A 460 15.92 -10.33 6.70
CA THR A 460 17.08 -11.22 6.48
C THR A 460 18.34 -10.44 6.82
N GLY A 461 18.68 -10.36 8.08
CA GLY A 461 19.99 -9.88 8.53
C GLY A 461 19.94 -8.68 9.48
N ASP A 462 20.79 -8.78 10.49
CA ASP A 462 21.12 -7.71 11.46
C ASP A 462 22.20 -6.78 10.87
N GLY A 463 21.87 -5.97 9.86
CA GLY A 463 22.91 -5.12 9.31
C GLY A 463 22.43 -4.07 8.32
N LEU A 464 23.14 -2.95 8.29
CA LEU A 464 23.10 -1.96 7.23
C LEU A 464 23.41 -2.67 5.90
N THR A 465 22.72 -2.31 4.82
CA THR A 465 22.78 -2.88 3.47
C THR A 465 21.96 -4.15 3.20
N THR A 466 21.37 -4.78 4.21
CA THR A 466 20.48 -5.89 3.96
C THR A 466 19.17 -5.41 3.33
N GLU A 467 18.82 -5.99 2.19
CA GLU A 467 17.58 -5.65 1.48
C GLU A 467 16.39 -6.38 2.12
N THR A 468 15.39 -5.62 2.55
CA THR A 468 14.09 -6.13 2.96
C THR A 468 13.12 -6.03 1.79
N VAL A 469 12.54 -7.16 1.39
CA VAL A 469 11.56 -7.19 0.28
C VAL A 469 10.15 -7.09 0.82
N ILE A 470 9.41 -6.08 0.38
CA ILE A 470 8.00 -5.89 0.67
C ILE A 470 7.17 -6.10 -0.59
N LYS A 471 6.01 -6.71 -0.44
CA LYS A 471 5.05 -6.91 -1.53
C LYS A 471 3.69 -6.38 -1.12
N ASN A 472 3.16 -5.44 -1.87
CA ASN A 472 1.88 -4.81 -1.61
C ASN A 472 1.07 -4.64 -2.91
N SER A 473 -0.07 -3.97 -2.82
CA SER A 473 -0.96 -3.72 -3.96
C SER A 473 -0.32 -2.88 -5.07
N LYS A 474 0.75 -2.13 -4.78
CA LYS A 474 1.46 -1.25 -5.72
C LYS A 474 2.65 -1.90 -6.40
N GLY A 475 3.15 -3.00 -5.82
CA GLY A 475 4.27 -3.72 -6.43
C GLY A 475 5.08 -4.56 -5.45
N THR A 476 6.26 -4.97 -5.89
CA THR A 476 7.25 -5.65 -5.05
C THR A 476 8.48 -4.76 -5.01
N PHE A 477 8.89 -4.37 -3.82
CA PHE A 477 10.00 -3.45 -3.59
C PHE A 477 11.04 -4.09 -2.68
N GLY A 478 12.31 -3.95 -3.04
CA GLY A 478 13.42 -4.23 -2.15
C GLY A 478 13.90 -2.91 -1.54
N VAL A 479 14.01 -2.83 -0.23
CA VAL A 479 14.43 -1.64 0.48
C VAL A 479 15.60 -1.97 1.39
N SER A 480 16.68 -1.20 1.30
CA SER A 480 17.86 -1.36 2.14
C SER A 480 18.33 -0.02 2.72
N LEU A 481 18.85 -0.07 3.94
CA LEU A 481 19.48 1.06 4.60
C LEU A 481 20.98 1.07 4.28
N GLY A 482 21.42 2.01 3.44
CA GLY A 482 22.81 2.08 2.99
C GLY A 482 23.76 2.73 3.99
N SER A 483 23.32 3.77 4.67
CA SER A 483 24.09 4.44 5.74
C SER A 483 23.18 5.14 6.72
N LEU A 484 23.67 5.30 7.93
CA LEU A 484 23.02 6.04 9.00
C LEU A 484 24.08 6.88 9.72
N GLN A 485 23.97 8.20 9.61
CA GLN A 485 24.94 9.14 10.12
C GLN A 485 24.30 10.12 11.09
N ARG A 486 25.09 10.56 12.09
CA ARG A 486 24.76 11.69 12.94
C ARG A 486 25.74 12.82 12.64
N LEU A 487 25.22 13.94 12.21
CA LEU A 487 25.98 15.07 11.66
C LEU A 487 25.71 16.34 12.47
N PRO A 488 26.73 17.15 12.79
CA PRO A 488 26.54 18.38 13.52
C PRO A 488 25.76 19.42 12.69
N TRP A 489 24.87 20.18 13.33
CA TRP A 489 24.13 21.27 12.70
C TRP A 489 23.82 22.38 13.70
N LEU A 490 24.61 23.45 13.71
CA LEU A 490 24.46 24.59 14.65
C LEU A 490 24.42 24.11 16.11
N ASP A 491 23.25 24.24 16.76
CA ASP A 491 22.96 23.85 18.15
C ASP A 491 22.29 22.45 18.25
N SER A 492 22.13 21.76 17.15
CA SER A 492 21.49 20.45 17.06
C SER A 492 22.33 19.47 16.27
N ASP A 493 21.86 18.24 16.12
CA ASP A 493 22.42 17.27 15.20
C ASP A 493 21.38 16.84 14.17
N ILE A 494 21.83 16.47 13.00
CA ILE A 494 21.02 15.82 11.96
C ILE A 494 21.26 14.33 12.03
N VAL A 495 20.18 13.54 12.14
CA VAL A 495 20.21 12.12 11.82
C VAL A 495 19.86 11.96 10.36
N ALA A 496 20.79 11.40 9.59
CA ALA A 496 20.66 11.19 8.15
C ALA A 496 20.74 9.70 7.83
N ALA A 497 19.68 9.15 7.23
CA ALA A 497 19.62 7.78 6.75
C ALA A 497 19.58 7.77 5.22
N LYS A 498 20.49 7.02 4.59
CA LYS A 498 20.46 6.77 3.14
C LYS A 498 19.74 5.46 2.88
N VAL A 499 18.67 5.48 2.11
CA VAL A 499 17.86 4.32 1.77
C VAL A 499 17.88 4.09 0.27
N THR A 500 18.06 2.86 -0.13
CA THR A 500 17.93 2.42 -1.53
C THR A 500 16.63 1.66 -1.71
N ILE A 501 15.81 2.06 -2.66
CA ILE A 501 14.53 1.43 -3.01
C ILE A 501 14.68 0.84 -4.41
N ARG A 502 14.47 -0.46 -4.53
CA ARG A 502 14.55 -1.22 -5.78
C ARG A 502 13.16 -1.76 -6.16
N ASN A 503 12.80 -1.67 -7.42
CA ASN A 503 11.68 -2.43 -7.94
C ASN A 503 12.11 -3.90 -8.10
N ALA A 504 11.70 -4.74 -7.16
CA ALA A 504 11.98 -6.17 -7.17
C ALA A 504 10.97 -6.98 -8.02
N GLY A 505 9.98 -6.32 -8.61
CA GLY A 505 8.98 -6.92 -9.50
C GLY A 505 9.43 -6.94 -10.96
N SER A 506 8.62 -7.56 -11.81
CA SER A 506 8.87 -7.68 -13.26
C SER A 506 8.21 -6.60 -14.11
N LYS A 507 7.43 -5.71 -13.51
CA LYS A 507 6.72 -4.61 -14.19
C LYS A 507 7.20 -3.27 -13.67
N THR A 508 7.13 -2.24 -14.50
CA THR A 508 7.35 -0.86 -14.05
C THR A 508 6.32 -0.48 -13.00
N VAL A 509 6.77 0.11 -11.91
CA VAL A 509 5.93 0.54 -10.78
C VAL A 509 6.15 2.02 -10.50
N GLN A 510 5.12 2.67 -10.00
CA GLN A 510 5.22 4.02 -9.47
C GLN A 510 5.39 3.93 -7.96
N LEU A 511 6.41 4.63 -7.43
CA LEU A 511 6.58 4.75 -5.97
C LEU A 511 5.37 5.49 -5.37
N PRO A 512 4.87 5.01 -4.23
CA PRO A 512 3.87 5.76 -3.47
C PRO A 512 4.46 7.10 -2.97
N GLU A 513 3.60 7.99 -2.52
CA GLU A 513 4.05 9.17 -1.81
C GLU A 513 4.49 8.75 -0.40
N LEU A 514 5.79 8.87 -0.13
CA LEU A 514 6.40 8.41 1.11
C LEU A 514 6.81 9.60 2.00
N GLU A 515 6.74 9.39 3.30
CA GLU A 515 7.25 10.29 4.33
C GLU A 515 8.25 9.56 5.24
N ALA A 516 9.26 10.31 5.73
CA ALA A 516 10.24 9.78 6.68
C ALA A 516 9.68 9.78 8.11
N MET A 517 9.98 8.74 8.87
CA MET A 517 9.67 8.63 10.28
C MET A 517 10.90 8.12 11.06
N PHE A 518 11.13 8.69 12.22
CA PHE A 518 12.22 8.28 13.13
C PHE A 518 11.65 8.02 14.52
N THR A 519 12.05 6.90 15.11
CA THR A 519 11.70 6.53 16.48
C THR A 519 13.00 6.26 17.25
N ILE A 520 13.21 6.97 18.34
CA ILE A 520 14.36 6.81 19.22
C ILE A 520 13.87 6.31 20.58
N ASP A 521 14.40 5.18 21.03
CA ASP A 521 14.04 4.57 22.32
C ASP A 521 12.52 4.50 22.53
N SER A 522 11.79 4.05 21.48
CA SER A 522 10.34 3.95 21.43
C SER A 522 9.55 5.26 21.37
N ALA A 523 10.22 6.42 21.40
CA ALA A 523 9.59 7.72 21.21
C ALA A 523 9.69 8.17 19.73
N GLN A 524 8.57 8.51 19.14
CA GLN A 524 8.56 9.10 17.82
C GLN A 524 9.11 10.52 17.87
N ILE A 525 9.98 10.87 16.92
CA ILE A 525 10.52 12.22 16.81
C ILE A 525 9.55 13.09 16.02
N ASP A 526 9.04 14.14 16.65
CA ASP A 526 8.11 15.11 16.03
C ASP A 526 8.80 16.25 15.28
N GLY A 527 10.12 16.26 15.19
CA GLY A 527 10.93 17.28 14.52
C GLY A 527 10.68 17.37 13.01
N ASP A 528 11.32 18.37 12.37
CA ASP A 528 11.32 18.57 10.93
C ASP A 528 11.90 17.33 10.23
N LYS A 529 11.03 16.54 9.60
CA LYS A 529 11.36 15.31 8.90
C LYS A 529 11.36 15.55 7.40
N LYS A 530 12.41 15.10 6.71
CA LYS A 530 12.54 15.30 5.26
C LYS A 530 12.87 13.98 4.58
N LEU A 531 12.24 13.76 3.44
CA LEU A 531 12.57 12.69 2.50
C LEU A 531 13.01 13.32 1.18
N ILE A 532 14.25 13.08 0.79
CA ILE A 532 14.88 13.67 -0.38
C ILE A 532 15.29 12.55 -1.34
N TYR A 533 14.70 12.50 -2.52
CA TYR A 533 15.13 11.59 -3.58
C TYR A 533 16.33 12.15 -4.34
N THR A 534 17.27 11.28 -4.69
CA THR A 534 18.43 11.66 -5.51
C THR A 534 18.05 11.89 -6.97
N GLN A 535 16.99 11.24 -7.44
CA GLN A 535 16.45 11.36 -8.79
C GLN A 535 15.03 11.91 -8.76
N SER A 536 14.65 12.69 -9.74
CA SER A 536 13.33 13.33 -9.82
C SER A 536 12.18 12.41 -10.25
N GLY A 537 12.43 11.15 -10.57
CA GLY A 537 11.43 10.21 -11.09
C GLY A 537 10.90 9.26 -10.02
N LYS A 538 9.56 9.22 -9.85
CA LYS A 538 8.89 8.22 -8.99
C LYS A 538 8.57 6.91 -9.74
N LEU A 539 8.98 6.77 -11.02
CA LEU A 539 8.68 5.61 -11.85
C LEU A 539 9.90 4.71 -11.95
N LEU A 540 9.80 3.48 -11.45
CA LEU A 540 10.88 2.50 -11.45
C LEU A 540 10.56 1.35 -12.39
N GLY A 541 11.40 1.16 -13.42
CA GLY A 541 11.41 -0.05 -14.25
C GLY A 541 11.77 -1.30 -13.43
N ALA A 542 11.54 -2.48 -14.00
CA ALA A 542 11.90 -3.74 -13.36
C ALA A 542 13.42 -3.78 -13.05
N GLY A 543 13.77 -4.08 -11.80
CA GLY A 543 15.15 -4.12 -11.32
C GLY A 543 15.81 -2.76 -11.05
N MET A 544 15.20 -1.64 -11.46
CA MET A 544 15.76 -0.30 -11.24
C MET A 544 15.71 0.11 -9.76
N THR A 545 16.67 0.94 -9.39
CA THR A 545 16.81 1.48 -8.02
C THR A 545 16.64 2.99 -8.02
N THR A 546 16.22 3.52 -6.88
CA THR A 546 16.34 4.94 -6.53
C THR A 546 16.88 5.06 -5.12
N GLU A 547 17.63 6.12 -4.86
CA GLU A 547 18.16 6.44 -3.54
C GLU A 547 17.38 7.61 -2.95
N ALA A 548 17.20 7.57 -1.64
CA ALA A 548 16.58 8.64 -0.88
C ALA A 548 17.32 8.87 0.45
N TYR A 549 17.33 10.12 0.89
CA TYR A 549 17.83 10.50 2.21
C TYR A 549 16.66 10.87 3.10
N LEU A 550 16.62 10.24 4.27
CA LEU A 550 15.68 10.56 5.33
C LEU A 550 16.42 11.37 6.38
N LEU A 551 15.89 12.51 6.76
CA LEU A 551 16.52 13.43 7.69
C LEU A 551 15.57 13.81 8.81
N THR A 552 16.13 13.95 10.02
CA THR A 552 15.48 14.65 11.15
C THR A 552 16.52 15.38 11.97
N LYS A 553 16.11 16.45 12.67
CA LYS A 553 16.96 17.17 13.62
C LYS A 553 16.68 16.68 15.03
N ILE A 554 17.72 16.48 15.79
CA ILE A 554 17.67 16.06 17.19
C ILE A 554 18.53 16.99 18.06
N PRO A 555 18.25 17.12 19.36
CA PRO A 555 19.14 17.80 20.27
C PRO A 555 20.53 17.16 20.26
N SER A 556 21.59 17.99 20.28
CA SER A 556 23.00 17.52 20.27
C SER A 556 23.35 16.64 21.49
N GLU A 557 22.67 16.82 22.61
CA GLU A 557 22.87 16.08 23.84
C GLU A 557 22.12 14.75 23.91
N LEU A 558 21.20 14.50 22.97
CA LEU A 558 20.35 13.29 22.95
C LEU A 558 21.22 12.05 22.72
N ARG A 559 21.18 11.13 23.69
CA ARG A 559 21.78 9.80 23.54
C ARG A 559 20.78 8.89 22.85
N ILE A 560 21.23 8.15 21.87
CA ILE A 560 20.42 7.23 21.10
C ILE A 560 20.76 5.81 21.56
N GLY A 561 19.83 5.14 22.21
CA GLY A 561 19.94 3.73 22.57
C GLY A 561 19.50 2.84 21.39
N ARG A 562 18.28 3.02 20.92
CA ARG A 562 17.73 2.32 19.76
C ARG A 562 17.14 3.34 18.78
N LEU A 563 17.49 3.21 17.52
CA LEU A 563 16.95 4.05 16.45
C LEU A 563 16.22 3.17 15.44
N GLU A 564 14.99 3.53 15.13
CA GLU A 564 14.24 2.95 14.03
C GLU A 564 13.99 4.03 12.97
N VAL A 565 14.17 3.66 11.73
CA VAL A 565 13.91 4.50 10.56
C VAL A 565 12.78 3.87 9.76
N SER A 566 11.70 4.60 9.53
CA SER A 566 10.55 4.11 8.80
C SER A 566 10.23 5.01 7.60
N LEU A 567 9.69 4.40 6.57
CA LEU A 567 9.02 5.07 5.48
C LEU A 567 7.53 4.80 5.61
N ASN A 568 6.72 5.84 5.61
CA ASN A 568 5.28 5.77 5.67
C ASN A 568 4.67 6.25 4.35
N GLU A 569 3.66 5.56 3.87
CA GLU A 569 2.89 5.99 2.70
C GLU A 569 1.86 7.03 3.12
N LYS A 570 1.87 8.19 2.47
CA LYS A 570 0.86 9.21 2.63
C LYS A 570 -0.40 8.83 1.84
N VAL A 571 -1.47 8.52 2.55
CA VAL A 571 -2.77 8.15 1.96
C VAL A 571 -3.65 9.38 1.80
N SER A 572 -3.60 10.30 2.76
CA SER A 572 -4.27 11.60 2.75
C SER A 572 -3.46 12.62 3.55
N GLU A 573 -3.95 13.85 3.69
CA GLU A 573 -3.30 14.88 4.51
C GLU A 573 -3.19 14.51 5.99
N GLU A 574 -4.12 13.69 6.48
CA GLU A 574 -4.22 13.31 7.89
C GLU A 574 -3.90 11.82 8.15
N GLU A 575 -3.75 11.01 7.10
CA GLU A 575 -3.58 9.55 7.24
C GLU A 575 -2.31 9.08 6.54
N THR A 576 -1.41 8.48 7.32
CA THR A 576 -0.22 7.80 6.81
C THR A 576 -0.26 6.33 7.21
N ASN A 577 0.15 5.44 6.30
CA ASN A 577 0.33 4.03 6.58
C ASN A 577 1.82 3.69 6.58
N GLU A 578 2.25 2.89 7.54
CA GLU A 578 3.61 2.38 7.55
C GLU A 578 3.86 1.55 6.29
N TRP A 579 4.86 1.96 5.49
CA TRP A 579 5.25 1.25 4.29
C TRP A 579 6.36 0.24 4.60
N ILE A 580 7.38 0.66 5.35
CA ILE A 580 8.45 -0.20 5.86
C ILE A 580 9.11 0.45 7.07
N THR A 581 9.52 -0.36 8.05
CA THR A 581 10.45 0.04 9.11
C THR A 581 11.75 -0.74 8.95
N LEU A 582 12.86 0.00 8.95
CA LEU A 582 14.22 -0.52 8.88
C LEU A 582 14.83 -0.48 10.29
N ASN A 583 15.07 -1.64 10.87
CA ASN A 583 15.75 -1.72 12.17
C ASN A 583 17.24 -1.43 11.97
N THR A 584 17.76 -0.50 12.72
CA THR A 584 19.16 -0.04 12.61
C THR A 584 20.09 -0.69 13.63
N SER A 585 19.57 -1.54 14.52
CA SER A 585 20.31 -2.11 15.67
C SER A 585 21.04 -1.04 16.52
N GLY A 586 20.60 0.24 16.45
CA GLY A 586 21.19 1.36 17.13
C GLY A 586 22.57 1.81 16.61
N LEU A 587 23.06 1.23 15.52
CA LEU A 587 24.39 1.49 14.99
C LEU A 587 24.41 2.73 14.09
N ILE A 588 24.66 3.90 14.69
CA ILE A 588 25.02 5.08 13.93
C ILE A 588 26.47 4.91 13.46
N GLN A 589 26.69 4.98 12.16
CA GLN A 589 28.01 4.84 11.59
C GLN A 589 28.83 6.12 11.80
N PRO A 590 30.11 6.00 12.16
CA PRO A 590 31.02 7.14 12.08
C PRO A 590 31.08 7.63 10.62
N VAL A 591 31.25 8.95 10.47
CA VAL A 591 31.44 9.55 9.15
C VAL A 591 32.71 8.96 8.53
N SER A 592 32.59 8.51 7.26
CA SER A 592 33.69 7.90 6.53
C SER A 592 34.89 8.88 6.42
N TYR A 593 36.08 8.35 6.56
CA TYR A 593 37.31 9.10 6.65
C TYR A 593 38.09 9.08 5.34
N VAL A 594 38.61 10.24 4.93
CA VAL A 594 39.45 10.42 3.75
C VAL A 594 40.80 11.01 4.21
N GLY A 595 41.86 10.22 4.08
CA GLY A 595 43.23 10.64 4.50
C GLY A 595 43.84 11.71 3.61
N THR A 596 44.90 12.34 4.11
CA THR A 596 45.64 13.39 3.42
C THR A 596 46.07 12.99 2.01
N GLY A 597 45.86 13.88 1.03
CA GLY A 597 46.22 13.67 -0.40
C GLY A 597 45.40 12.61 -1.12
N LYS A 598 44.34 12.12 -0.51
CA LYS A 598 43.37 11.22 -1.17
C LYS A 598 42.19 12.01 -1.68
N THR A 599 41.61 11.52 -2.81
CA THR A 599 40.36 12.00 -3.35
C THR A 599 39.25 11.02 -3.06
N TYR A 600 38.04 11.49 -3.08
CA TYR A 600 36.85 10.69 -2.93
C TYR A 600 35.84 11.10 -4.00
N THR A 601 35.24 10.10 -4.67
CA THR A 601 34.14 10.34 -5.60
C THR A 601 32.83 10.13 -4.85
N THR A 602 32.04 11.18 -4.74
CA THR A 602 30.70 11.14 -4.17
C THR A 602 29.70 11.33 -5.28
N GLY A 603 28.49 10.97 -4.99
CA GLY A 603 27.36 11.32 -5.82
C GLY A 603 26.61 10.13 -6.35
N THR A 604 25.41 10.47 -6.77
CA THR A 604 24.51 9.60 -7.52
C THR A 604 24.84 9.69 -9.00
N GLU A 605 24.41 8.68 -9.73
CA GLU A 605 24.41 8.69 -11.18
C GLU A 605 23.90 10.05 -11.71
N ASP A 606 24.63 10.69 -12.62
CA ASP A 606 24.43 12.05 -13.15
C ASP A 606 24.89 13.24 -12.24
N ARG A 607 25.45 13.00 -11.05
CA ARG A 607 26.01 14.05 -10.17
C ARG A 607 27.34 13.65 -9.52
N GLU A 608 28.03 12.73 -10.13
CA GLU A 608 29.32 12.26 -9.60
C GLU A 608 30.33 13.41 -9.53
N THR A 609 30.89 13.62 -8.36
CA THR A 609 31.88 14.65 -8.10
C THR A 609 33.05 14.03 -7.34
N GLU A 610 34.23 14.08 -7.94
CA GLU A 610 35.48 13.75 -7.22
C GLU A 610 35.94 14.99 -6.49
N MET A 611 36.27 14.84 -5.20
CA MET A 611 36.75 15.93 -4.35
C MET A 611 37.99 15.54 -3.55
N GLY A 612 38.86 16.49 -3.32
CA GLY A 612 40.07 16.32 -2.52
C GLY A 612 40.56 17.60 -1.95
N VAL A 613 41.24 17.49 -0.81
CA VAL A 613 41.88 18.62 -0.17
C VAL A 613 43.16 18.99 -0.93
N ARG A 614 43.24 20.26 -1.40
CA ARG A 614 44.44 20.79 -2.02
C ARG A 614 45.42 21.26 -0.96
N ARG A 615 45.02 22.15 -0.05
CA ARG A 615 45.82 22.62 1.10
C ARG A 615 44.94 23.21 2.18
N THR A 616 45.48 23.24 3.41
CA THR A 616 44.89 23.97 4.52
C THR A 616 45.88 24.99 5.00
N ILE A 617 45.45 26.22 5.20
CA ILE A 617 46.29 27.36 5.67
C ILE A 617 45.71 27.85 6.99
N LEU A 618 46.64 28.22 7.91
CA LEU A 618 46.28 28.87 9.14
C LEU A 618 46.64 30.36 9.06
N TYR A 619 45.67 31.25 9.20
CA TYR A 619 45.85 32.68 9.30
C TYR A 619 45.86 33.07 10.79
N PRO A 620 46.99 33.45 11.35
CA PRO A 620 47.09 33.75 12.75
C PRO A 620 46.47 35.14 13.06
N GLY A 621 45.55 35.17 14.03
CA GLY A 621 44.97 36.41 14.54
C GLY A 621 45.43 36.74 15.96
N THR A 622 44.87 37.79 16.57
CA THR A 622 45.20 38.19 17.96
C THR A 622 44.48 37.31 18.99
N SER A 623 43.19 37.09 18.83
CA SER A 623 42.36 36.29 19.76
C SER A 623 41.90 34.97 19.19
N SER A 624 41.86 34.82 17.88
CA SER A 624 41.44 33.62 17.17
C SER A 624 42.22 33.48 15.87
N ASP A 625 42.40 32.26 15.43
CA ASP A 625 42.99 31.93 14.15
C ASP A 625 41.89 31.62 13.12
N ILE A 626 42.19 31.80 11.82
CA ILE A 626 41.31 31.34 10.75
C ILE A 626 41.94 30.09 10.15
N VAL A 627 41.21 28.99 10.21
CA VAL A 627 41.50 27.79 9.41
C VAL A 627 40.84 27.94 8.05
N TYR A 628 41.63 27.86 7.00
CA TYR A 628 41.20 28.01 5.61
C TYR A 628 41.64 26.80 4.80
N THR A 629 40.68 26.11 4.14
CA THR A 629 40.96 24.91 3.39
C THR A 629 40.45 25.05 1.96
N GLU A 630 41.30 24.75 0.99
CA GLU A 630 40.98 24.68 -0.41
C GLU A 630 40.70 23.24 -0.82
N PHE A 631 39.51 23.03 -1.42
CA PHE A 631 39.11 21.79 -2.06
C PHE A 631 39.13 21.93 -3.57
N GLU A 632 39.77 21.00 -4.24
CA GLU A 632 39.63 20.81 -5.67
C GLU A 632 38.49 19.80 -5.88
N ILE A 633 37.50 20.16 -6.70
CA ILE A 633 36.40 19.32 -7.08
C ILE A 633 36.38 19.14 -8.59
N THR A 634 36.11 17.94 -9.07
CA THR A 634 36.05 17.59 -10.51
C THR A 634 34.68 16.98 -10.82
N ASN A 635 33.97 17.52 -11.78
CA ASN A 635 32.72 16.93 -12.23
C ASN A 635 33.02 15.65 -13.02
N LYS A 636 32.58 14.49 -12.50
CA LYS A 636 32.70 13.18 -13.15
C LYS A 636 31.46 12.78 -13.92
N SER A 637 30.38 13.55 -13.83
CA SER A 637 29.15 13.27 -14.59
C SER A 637 29.40 13.35 -16.09
N LEU A 638 28.60 12.61 -16.86
CA LEU A 638 28.66 12.64 -18.32
C LEU A 638 27.97 13.88 -18.93
N ARG A 639 27.36 14.71 -18.11
CA ARG A 639 26.60 15.91 -18.53
C ARG A 639 27.03 17.14 -17.76
N GLN A 640 26.83 18.30 -18.34
CA GLN A 640 26.93 19.56 -17.66
C GLN A 640 25.82 19.63 -16.57
N SER A 641 26.22 19.89 -15.34
CA SER A 641 25.33 19.99 -14.19
C SER A 641 25.73 21.11 -13.24
N GLY A 642 24.78 21.63 -12.48
CA GLY A 642 25.08 22.44 -11.33
C GLY A 642 25.67 21.57 -10.22
N LEU A 643 26.84 21.92 -9.72
CA LEU A 643 27.42 21.22 -8.59
C LEU A 643 26.57 21.46 -7.33
N GLY A 644 26.36 20.41 -6.54
CA GLY A 644 25.69 20.53 -5.24
C GLY A 644 26.44 21.50 -4.33
N LYS A 645 25.71 22.36 -3.61
CA LYS A 645 26.30 23.24 -2.62
C LYS A 645 26.87 22.41 -1.48
N LEU A 646 28.14 22.64 -1.15
CA LEU A 646 28.79 21.93 -0.08
C LEU A 646 28.65 22.65 1.25
N VAL A 647 28.43 21.88 2.32
CA VAL A 647 28.39 22.34 3.70
C VAL A 647 29.54 21.71 4.46
N GLY A 648 30.24 22.50 5.29
CA GLY A 648 31.41 22.02 6.03
C GLY A 648 31.35 22.31 7.52
N TYR A 649 31.99 21.44 8.32
CA TYR A 649 32.25 21.60 9.75
C TYR A 649 33.66 21.14 10.07
N PHE A 650 34.51 22.04 10.64
CA PHE A 650 35.80 21.64 11.20
C PHE A 650 35.59 20.90 12.51
N LYS A 651 36.19 19.74 12.64
CA LYS A 651 36.18 18.93 13.85
C LYS A 651 37.59 18.84 14.41
N THR A 652 37.77 19.23 15.67
CA THR A 652 39.02 19.17 16.39
C THR A 652 39.24 17.82 17.09
N SER A 653 40.41 17.54 17.55
CA SER A 653 40.77 16.29 18.26
C SER A 653 39.99 16.08 19.55
N ASP A 654 39.61 17.15 20.24
CA ASP A 654 38.75 17.13 21.44
C ASP A 654 37.26 17.02 21.15
N GLY A 655 36.90 16.88 19.87
CA GLY A 655 35.51 16.62 19.42
C GLY A 655 34.64 17.85 19.23
N GLN A 656 35.20 19.05 19.29
CA GLN A 656 34.46 20.29 19.05
C GLN A 656 34.22 20.49 17.55
N TYR A 657 33.07 21.08 17.20
CA TYR A 657 32.72 21.38 15.85
C TYR A 657 32.59 22.88 15.60
N TYR A 658 33.21 23.36 14.52
CA TYR A 658 33.12 24.74 14.07
C TYR A 658 32.52 24.78 12.68
N LYS A 659 31.36 25.42 12.52
CA LYS A 659 30.71 25.56 11.22
C LYS A 659 31.64 26.31 10.27
N ALA A 660 31.94 25.75 9.13
CA ALA A 660 32.69 26.41 8.09
C ALA A 660 31.82 27.31 7.22
N SER A 661 32.29 28.51 6.94
CA SER A 661 31.80 29.28 5.79
C SER A 661 32.38 28.64 4.53
N ALA A 662 31.58 28.60 3.47
CA ALA A 662 31.99 28.02 2.19
C ALA A 662 31.81 29.03 1.04
N LYS A 663 32.78 29.07 0.13
CA LYS A 663 32.66 29.82 -1.14
C LYS A 663 32.88 28.85 -2.27
N GLN A 664 31.89 28.77 -3.16
CA GLN A 664 31.82 27.86 -4.29
C GLN A 664 31.34 28.62 -5.53
N SER A 665 31.83 28.26 -6.72
CA SER A 665 31.30 28.82 -7.97
C SER A 665 29.82 28.39 -8.17
N GLU A 666 29.02 29.32 -8.60
CA GLU A 666 27.59 29.13 -8.88
C GLU A 666 27.34 28.65 -10.32
N ARG A 667 28.39 28.61 -11.13
CA ARG A 667 28.30 28.20 -12.53
C ARG A 667 28.10 26.71 -12.67
N THR A 668 27.41 26.31 -13.73
CA THR A 668 27.32 24.89 -14.13
C THR A 668 28.69 24.39 -14.55
N SER A 669 29.03 23.18 -14.15
CA SER A 669 30.29 22.51 -14.46
C SER A 669 30.09 21.47 -15.55
N GLY A 670 30.93 21.53 -16.57
CA GLY A 670 30.97 20.54 -17.65
C GLY A 670 31.66 19.23 -17.20
N PRO A 671 31.52 18.15 -17.99
CA PRO A 671 32.22 16.90 -17.70
C PRO A 671 33.74 17.10 -17.64
N GLY A 672 34.37 16.62 -16.56
CA GLY A 672 35.82 16.75 -16.32
C GLY A 672 36.28 18.15 -15.87
N GLN A 673 35.40 19.15 -15.83
CA GLN A 673 35.75 20.49 -15.37
C GLN A 673 36.10 20.50 -13.89
N LYS A 674 37.15 21.22 -13.55
CA LYS A 674 37.63 21.39 -12.19
C LYS A 674 37.19 22.73 -11.61
N SER A 675 36.91 22.75 -10.32
CA SER A 675 36.62 23.97 -9.56
C SER A 675 37.19 23.92 -8.17
N ILE A 676 37.38 25.10 -7.58
CA ILE A 676 37.81 25.26 -6.20
C ILE A 676 36.60 25.65 -5.33
N VAL A 677 36.49 24.95 -4.24
CA VAL A 677 35.60 25.31 -3.11
C VAL A 677 36.50 25.60 -1.91
N THR A 678 36.27 26.73 -1.27
CA THR A 678 37.02 27.11 -0.09
C THR A 678 36.13 27.03 1.14
N PHE A 679 36.72 26.51 2.24
CA PHE A 679 36.09 26.44 3.55
C PHE A 679 36.91 27.15 4.58
N TRP A 680 36.31 27.94 5.45
CA TRP A 680 37.04 28.59 6.55
C TRP A 680 36.17 28.72 7.79
N ALA A 681 36.87 28.75 8.95
CA ALA A 681 36.23 29.05 10.23
C ALA A 681 37.21 29.81 11.14
N LYS A 682 36.68 30.69 12.02
CA LYS A 682 37.42 31.30 13.13
C LYS A 682 37.43 30.32 14.30
N VAL A 683 38.59 29.97 14.77
CA VAL A 683 38.81 29.06 15.90
C VAL A 683 39.58 29.72 17.02
N PRO A 684 39.28 29.43 18.30
CA PRO A 684 40.04 29.95 19.41
C PRO A 684 41.53 29.55 19.37
N LYS A 685 42.42 30.37 19.94
CA LYS A 685 43.85 30.07 20.04
C LYS A 685 44.19 28.79 20.82
N SER A 686 43.26 28.32 21.66
CA SER A 686 43.42 27.10 22.43
C SER A 686 43.26 25.82 21.65
N VAL A 687 42.75 25.91 20.40
CA VAL A 687 42.54 24.74 19.55
C VAL A 687 43.87 24.19 19.05
N THR A 688 44.04 22.88 19.21
CA THR A 688 45.19 22.17 18.61
C THR A 688 44.76 21.64 17.22
N PHE A 689 45.67 21.78 16.27
CA PHE A 689 45.41 21.43 14.85
C PHE A 689 46.02 20.06 14.48
N SER A 690 46.46 19.25 15.45
CA SER A 690 46.96 17.91 15.20
C SER A 690 45.83 17.05 14.72
N ASP A 691 45.09 16.56 14.50
CA ASP A 691 44.00 15.73 14.03
C ASP A 691 42.80 16.54 13.54
N LEU A 692 43.04 17.72 12.96
CA LEU A 692 41.95 18.52 12.40
C LEU A 692 41.31 17.82 11.22
N ARG A 693 40.01 17.76 11.25
CA ARG A 693 39.20 17.18 10.14
C ARG A 693 38.16 18.17 9.67
N LEU A 694 37.84 18.14 8.39
CA LEU A 694 36.74 18.89 7.83
C LEU A 694 35.67 17.90 7.32
N LEU A 695 34.53 17.91 7.98
CA LEU A 695 33.35 17.21 7.51
C LEU A 695 32.75 18.00 6.35
N VAL A 696 32.58 17.39 5.19
CA VAL A 696 32.00 17.99 4.01
C VAL A 696 30.86 17.13 3.53
N GLY A 697 29.70 17.73 3.28
CA GLY A 697 28.55 17.03 2.75
C GLY A 697 27.72 17.92 1.80
N GLU A 698 26.75 17.34 1.10
CA GLU A 698 25.89 18.01 0.14
C GLU A 698 24.72 18.70 0.85
N GLY A 699 24.55 19.99 0.56
CA GLY A 699 23.53 20.83 1.18
C GLY A 699 22.11 20.50 0.69
N ILE A 700 21.18 20.57 1.62
CA ILE A 700 19.76 20.31 1.42
C ILE A 700 18.94 21.53 1.84
N ALA A 701 17.96 21.92 1.03
CA ALA A 701 16.89 22.85 1.40
C ALA A 701 15.58 22.41 0.73
N ASP A 702 14.45 22.61 1.39
CA ASP A 702 13.10 22.35 0.87
C ASP A 702 12.96 20.96 0.23
N SER A 703 13.53 19.93 0.89
CA SER A 703 13.53 18.54 0.43
C SER A 703 14.18 18.32 -0.94
N LYS A 704 15.16 19.19 -1.30
CA LYS A 704 15.97 19.09 -2.53
C LYS A 704 17.44 19.36 -2.24
N PHE A 705 18.30 18.85 -3.10
CA PHE A 705 19.71 19.25 -3.10
C PHE A 705 19.83 20.71 -3.55
N VAL A 706 20.57 21.50 -2.79
CA VAL A 706 20.84 22.89 -3.10
C VAL A 706 21.87 23.00 -4.19
N THR A 707 21.64 23.87 -5.16
CA THR A 707 22.59 24.26 -6.21
C THR A 707 22.65 25.79 -6.29
N GLY A 708 23.79 26.34 -6.67
CA GLY A 708 23.95 27.80 -6.84
C GLY A 708 23.85 28.58 -5.52
N GLU A 709 23.08 29.69 -5.50
CA GLU A 709 23.02 30.65 -4.40
C GLU A 709 22.18 30.21 -3.20
N GLY A 710 21.43 29.12 -3.28
CA GLY A 710 20.53 28.65 -2.23
C GLY A 710 21.24 28.43 -0.90
N GLU A 711 20.58 28.70 0.22
CA GLU A 711 21.08 28.35 1.54
C GLU A 711 20.67 26.94 1.95
N ALA A 712 21.63 26.15 2.46
CA ALA A 712 21.35 24.83 2.97
C ALA A 712 20.73 24.91 4.39
N THR A 713 19.66 24.13 4.63
CA THR A 713 19.04 23.97 5.94
C THR A 713 19.42 22.64 6.61
N ALA A 714 20.07 21.75 5.88
CA ALA A 714 20.62 20.46 6.32
C ALA A 714 21.70 20.01 5.32
N TYR A 715 22.36 18.89 5.59
CA TYR A 715 23.29 18.26 4.66
C TYR A 715 23.35 16.75 4.85
N VAL A 716 23.78 16.06 3.82
CA VAL A 716 23.89 14.59 3.74
C VAL A 716 25.21 14.19 3.10
N ASN A 717 25.46 12.90 2.98
CA ASN A 717 26.66 12.36 2.32
C ASN A 717 27.97 12.89 2.92
N ALA A 718 28.00 13.09 4.22
CA ALA A 718 29.15 13.67 4.87
C ALA A 718 30.35 12.73 4.87
N LEU A 719 31.53 13.32 4.57
CA LEU A 719 32.83 12.68 4.64
C LEU A 719 33.74 13.53 5.52
N ALA A 720 34.63 12.89 6.27
CA ALA A 720 35.60 13.56 7.12
C ALA A 720 36.97 13.55 6.43
N PHE A 721 37.38 14.70 5.92
CA PHE A 721 38.68 14.87 5.30
C PHE A 721 39.72 15.31 6.36
N GLU A 722 40.89 14.71 6.30
CA GLU A 722 42.03 15.15 7.07
C GLU A 722 42.61 16.45 6.48
N VAL A 723 42.72 17.48 7.30
CA VAL A 723 43.07 18.82 6.83
C VAL A 723 44.20 19.43 7.70
N PRO A 724 45.38 18.77 7.75
CA PRO A 724 46.48 19.31 8.53
C PRO A 724 46.95 20.65 7.95
N PRO A 725 47.13 21.70 8.77
CA PRO A 725 47.65 22.96 8.27
C PRO A 725 49.01 22.80 7.64
N THR A 726 49.17 23.35 6.46
CA THR A 726 50.43 23.35 5.73
C THR A 726 51.32 24.51 6.24
N SER A 727 52.54 24.23 6.62
CA SER A 727 53.53 25.24 6.95
C SER A 727 53.87 26.07 5.70
N ILE A 728 53.71 27.38 5.80
CA ILE A 728 54.08 28.29 4.71
C ILE A 728 55.55 28.66 4.84
N ASN A 729 56.36 28.23 3.90
CA ASN A 729 57.74 28.67 3.82
C ASN A 729 57.79 30.03 3.11
N VAL A 730 58.17 31.08 3.81
CA VAL A 730 58.34 32.43 3.26
C VAL A 730 59.45 32.37 2.23
N GLN A 731 59.10 32.68 0.98
CA GLN A 731 60.09 32.71 -0.09
C GLN A 731 60.98 33.93 0.01
N VAL A 732 62.27 33.74 -0.28
CA VAL A 732 63.29 34.81 -0.25
C VAL A 732 63.36 35.59 -1.56
N THR A 733 62.51 35.22 -2.53
CA THR A 733 62.34 35.89 -3.82
C THR A 733 60.88 36.09 -4.12
N LEU A 734 60.55 37.12 -4.90
CA LEU A 734 59.19 37.39 -5.36
C LEU A 734 58.83 36.61 -6.66
N SER A 735 59.38 35.39 -6.80
CA SER A 735 59.14 34.55 -7.97
C SER A 735 58.27 33.34 -7.63
N ASN A 736 57.31 32.99 -8.49
CA ASN A 736 56.42 31.82 -8.38
C ASN A 736 55.62 31.80 -7.05
N ILE A 737 55.12 32.95 -6.64
CA ILE A 737 54.25 33.07 -5.46
C ILE A 737 52.92 32.36 -5.78
N ASP A 738 52.64 31.27 -5.08
CA ASP A 738 51.42 30.48 -5.24
C ASP A 738 50.22 31.17 -4.59
N LEU A 739 49.31 31.69 -5.44
CA LEU A 739 48.05 32.33 -5.12
C LEU A 739 46.90 31.57 -5.85
N TYR A 740 46.99 30.26 -5.90
CA TYR A 740 46.13 29.37 -6.70
C TYR A 740 44.68 29.86 -6.80
N PRO A 741 44.07 29.89 -8.02
CA PRO A 741 44.61 29.38 -9.30
C PRO A 741 45.55 30.35 -10.04
N TYR A 742 46.07 31.38 -9.34
CA TYR A 742 47.02 32.34 -9.86
C TYR A 742 48.43 31.99 -9.43
N LEU A 743 49.41 32.34 -10.26
CA LEU A 743 50.84 32.29 -9.97
C LEU A 743 51.44 33.64 -10.29
N LEU A 744 51.99 34.32 -9.28
CA LEU A 744 52.59 35.64 -9.41
C LEU A 744 54.11 35.53 -9.42
N THR A 745 54.74 36.18 -10.36
CA THR A 745 56.20 36.40 -10.40
C THR A 745 56.49 37.89 -10.64
N ALA A 746 57.21 38.53 -9.72
CA ALA A 746 57.72 39.84 -9.96
C ALA A 746 59.03 39.69 -10.78
N ASN A 747 59.02 40.11 -12.04
CA ASN A 747 60.15 40.03 -12.94
C ASN A 747 61.23 41.04 -12.54
N SER A 748 60.81 42.25 -12.13
CA SER A 748 61.71 43.26 -11.57
C SER A 748 60.92 44.21 -10.64
N VAL A 749 61.59 44.67 -9.61
CA VAL A 749 61.07 45.69 -8.72
C VAL A 749 62.09 46.82 -8.63
N ARG A 750 61.65 48.05 -8.85
CA ARG A 750 62.49 49.23 -8.72
C ARG A 750 61.76 50.25 -7.90
N ALA A 751 62.48 50.87 -7.02
CA ALA A 751 62.02 52.04 -6.27
C ALA A 751 62.98 53.19 -6.49
N TYR A 752 62.48 54.27 -6.93
CA TYR A 752 63.27 55.49 -7.19
C TYR A 752 62.63 56.72 -6.55
N LEU A 753 63.46 57.66 -6.20
CA LEU A 753 63.04 58.93 -5.61
C LEU A 753 62.31 59.74 -6.68
N ALA A 754 61.14 60.19 -6.39
CA ALA A 754 60.30 61.01 -7.28
C ALA A 754 59.96 62.30 -6.56
N GLY A 755 60.64 63.36 -6.87
CA GLY A 755 60.50 64.63 -6.11
C GLY A 755 61.26 64.65 -4.78
N SER A 756 60.86 65.57 -3.90
CA SER A 756 61.60 65.76 -2.67
C SER A 756 61.21 64.82 -1.52
N SER A 757 60.02 64.29 -1.52
CA SER A 757 59.48 63.54 -0.37
C SER A 757 58.75 62.23 -0.76
N SER A 758 58.89 61.81 -2.01
CA SER A 758 58.17 60.62 -2.51
C SER A 758 59.09 59.59 -3.13
N VAL A 759 58.74 58.32 -2.95
CA VAL A 759 59.32 57.12 -3.61
C VAL A 759 58.31 56.52 -4.53
N GLN A 760 58.61 56.43 -5.81
CA GLN A 760 57.85 55.74 -6.81
C GLN A 760 58.36 54.33 -6.86
N VAL A 761 57.42 53.38 -6.72
CA VAL A 761 57.69 51.95 -6.86
C VAL A 761 57.11 51.50 -8.14
N GLU A 762 57.91 50.78 -8.97
CA GLU A 762 57.51 50.11 -10.18
C GLU A 762 57.84 48.64 -10.05
N MET A 763 56.82 47.78 -10.25
CA MET A 763 56.99 46.36 -10.29
C MET A 763 56.52 45.85 -11.67
N ASN A 764 57.46 45.25 -12.42
CA ASN A 764 57.08 44.46 -13.56
C ASN A 764 56.84 43.04 -13.11
N TYR A 765 55.67 42.52 -13.46
CA TYR A 765 55.25 41.21 -13.00
C TYR A 765 54.59 40.40 -14.14
N SER A 766 54.56 39.09 -13.93
CA SER A 766 53.77 38.17 -14.71
C SER A 766 52.77 37.49 -13.74
N LEU A 767 51.49 37.53 -14.10
CA LEU A 767 50.42 36.86 -13.38
C LEU A 767 49.74 35.88 -14.32
N SER A 768 49.91 34.60 -14.12
CA SER A 768 49.23 33.57 -14.84
C SER A 768 48.08 33.06 -14.03
N ARG A 769 46.98 32.66 -14.71
CA ARG A 769 45.83 31.97 -14.13
C ARG A 769 45.70 30.61 -14.76
N ASN A 770 45.46 29.59 -13.97
CA ASN A 770 45.07 28.32 -14.54
C ASN A 770 43.61 28.37 -14.96
N GLU A 771 43.34 28.44 -16.28
CA GLU A 771 42.02 28.60 -16.88
C GLU A 771 41.16 27.33 -16.82
N GLU A 772 41.76 26.17 -16.51
CA GLU A 772 41.02 24.92 -16.32
C GLU A 772 40.24 24.89 -14.98
N ILE A 773 40.57 25.82 -14.06
CA ILE A 773 40.03 25.88 -12.72
C ILE A 773 38.99 26.97 -12.62
N GLU A 774 37.75 26.57 -12.40
CA GLU A 774 36.67 27.47 -12.05
C GLU A 774 36.75 27.81 -10.56
N MET A 775 36.51 29.06 -10.21
CA MET A 775 36.57 29.55 -8.84
C MET A 775 35.51 30.64 -8.66
N GLY A 776 34.87 30.66 -7.49
CA GLY A 776 34.01 31.78 -7.09
C GLY A 776 34.85 33.06 -6.90
N GLU A 777 34.20 34.18 -6.60
CA GLU A 777 34.91 35.44 -6.28
C GLU A 777 35.90 35.23 -5.13
N SER A 778 37.14 35.64 -5.35
CA SER A 778 38.18 35.54 -4.34
C SER A 778 38.02 36.66 -3.29
N GLU A 779 37.96 36.28 -2.01
CA GLU A 779 37.99 37.23 -0.89
C GLU A 779 39.42 37.56 -0.42
N HIS A 780 40.42 36.98 -1.08
CA HIS A 780 41.81 37.22 -0.79
C HIS A 780 42.25 38.56 -1.34
N LYS A 781 43.04 39.28 -0.56
CA LYS A 781 43.71 40.50 -0.97
C LYS A 781 45.22 40.31 -0.86
N LEU A 782 45.92 40.72 -1.87
CA LEU A 782 47.36 40.74 -1.86
C LEU A 782 47.82 42.07 -1.24
N ILE A 783 48.69 42.00 -0.21
CA ILE A 783 49.29 43.19 0.38
C ILE A 783 50.75 43.22 -0.01
N LEU A 784 51.11 44.25 -0.74
CA LEU A 784 52.52 44.57 -0.97
C LEU A 784 52.96 45.61 0.06
N ALA A 785 53.91 45.23 0.91
CA ALA A 785 54.44 46.03 1.93
C ALA A 785 55.92 46.43 1.61
N LEU A 786 56.14 47.71 1.38
CA LEU A 786 57.50 48.27 1.32
C LEU A 786 57.93 48.66 2.68
N THR A 787 59.05 48.11 3.18
CA THR A 787 59.69 48.45 4.45
C THR A 787 61.02 49.08 4.10
N ASP A 788 61.18 50.31 4.47
CA ASP A 788 62.46 51.06 4.27
C ASP A 788 63.56 50.65 5.30
N GLN A 789 64.74 51.20 5.14
CA GLN A 789 65.85 50.95 6.01
C GLN A 789 65.64 51.46 7.46
N THR A 790 64.67 52.30 7.75
CA THR A 790 64.32 52.78 9.08
C THR A 790 63.33 51.85 9.77
N GLY A 791 62.80 50.84 9.05
CA GLY A 791 61.76 49.95 9.51
C GLY A 791 60.34 50.47 9.30
N LYS A 792 60.14 51.63 8.66
CA LYS A 792 58.80 52.13 8.33
C LYS A 792 58.21 51.39 7.16
N THR A 793 56.98 50.98 7.29
CA THR A 793 56.28 50.12 6.32
C THR A 793 55.13 50.86 5.69
N PHE A 794 55.00 50.77 4.37
CA PHE A 794 53.96 51.31 3.56
C PHE A 794 53.28 50.15 2.81
N GLU A 795 51.98 50.06 2.92
CA GLU A 795 51.22 48.90 2.37
C GLU A 795 50.35 49.35 1.23
N LYS A 796 50.25 48.53 0.22
CA LYS A 796 49.34 48.63 -0.91
C LYS A 796 48.52 47.36 -0.99
N GLU A 797 47.19 47.50 -0.85
CA GLU A 797 46.24 46.44 -1.04
C GLU A 797 45.90 46.28 -2.53
N LEU A 798 45.84 45.06 -3.04
CA LEU A 798 45.63 44.73 -4.44
C LEU A 798 44.68 43.54 -4.56
N ALA A 799 43.75 43.63 -5.47
CA ALA A 799 42.87 42.56 -5.84
C ALA A 799 43.39 41.83 -7.07
N LEU A 800 43.45 40.48 -7.03
CA LEU A 800 43.89 39.66 -8.15
C LEU A 800 42.87 39.70 -9.29
N GLY A 801 43.34 39.83 -10.51
CA GLY A 801 42.53 39.90 -11.72
C GLY A 801 41.98 41.29 -12.04
N THR A 802 41.94 42.20 -11.04
CA THR A 802 41.48 43.59 -11.21
C THR A 802 42.64 44.59 -11.12
N ASP A 803 43.26 44.69 -9.97
CA ASP A 803 44.42 45.59 -9.76
C ASP A 803 45.69 44.96 -10.32
N LEU A 804 45.88 43.65 -10.12
CA LEU A 804 46.91 42.85 -10.78
C LEU A 804 46.26 42.07 -11.95
N LYS A 805 46.48 42.59 -13.15
CA LYS A 805 45.98 41.99 -14.38
C LYS A 805 46.77 40.75 -14.78
N THR A 806 46.07 39.74 -15.27
CA THR A 806 46.73 38.56 -15.88
C THR A 806 47.52 38.95 -17.13
N GLY A 807 48.61 38.30 -17.31
CA GLY A 807 49.51 38.51 -18.47
C GLY A 807 50.98 38.50 -18.08
N THR A 808 51.86 38.57 -19.07
CA THR A 808 53.29 38.64 -18.91
C THR A 808 53.76 40.11 -18.99
N ASN A 809 54.80 40.45 -18.22
CA ASN A 809 55.40 41.80 -18.21
C ASN A 809 54.40 42.94 -17.98
N GLN A 810 53.42 42.72 -17.11
CA GLN A 810 52.53 43.76 -16.65
C GLN A 810 53.27 44.70 -15.73
N THR A 811 52.84 45.94 -15.63
CA THR A 811 53.46 46.97 -14.77
C THR A 811 52.47 47.43 -13.72
N LEU A 812 52.88 47.34 -12.43
CA LEU A 812 52.21 47.98 -11.30
C LEU A 812 53.07 49.12 -10.81
N SER A 813 52.47 50.28 -10.65
CA SER A 813 53.14 51.49 -10.14
C SER A 813 52.37 52.10 -9.00
N TRP A 814 53.06 52.51 -7.95
CA TRP A 814 52.46 53.30 -6.87
C TRP A 814 53.49 54.22 -6.22
N SER A 815 53.00 55.31 -5.64
CA SER A 815 53.86 56.31 -4.94
C SER A 815 53.69 56.19 -3.43
N VAL A 816 54.77 56.37 -2.73
CA VAL A 816 54.84 56.42 -1.27
C VAL A 816 55.39 57.77 -0.88
N GLU A 817 54.70 58.52 -0.03
CA GLU A 817 55.02 59.86 0.39
C GLU A 817 55.47 59.86 1.89
N ASP A 818 56.61 60.38 2.16
CA ASP A 818 57.08 60.61 3.56
C ASP A 818 58.18 61.65 3.59
N SER A 819 58.12 62.55 4.56
CA SER A 819 59.09 63.56 4.72
C SER A 819 60.55 63.05 5.00
N LEU A 820 60.66 61.79 5.44
CA LEU A 820 61.98 61.16 5.63
C LEU A 820 62.69 60.93 4.28
N TYR A 821 61.99 60.84 3.18
CA TYR A 821 62.58 60.68 1.86
C TYR A 821 63.29 61.88 1.32
N GLU A 822 63.01 63.06 1.88
CA GLU A 822 63.80 64.33 1.57
C GLU A 822 65.31 64.15 1.88
N LYS A 823 65.59 63.28 2.83
CA LYS A 823 66.98 63.05 3.29
C LYS A 823 67.59 61.75 2.76
N LEU A 824 66.83 60.97 1.99
CA LEU A 824 67.27 59.72 1.47
C LEU A 824 68.27 59.93 0.35
N ARG A 825 69.53 59.36 0.48
CA ARG A 825 70.54 59.43 -0.58
C ARG A 825 70.92 58.08 -1.15
N GLY A 826 70.20 57.05 -0.77
CA GLY A 826 70.41 55.68 -1.17
C GLY A 826 70.05 54.72 -0.01
N GLY A 827 70.23 53.47 -0.16
CA GLY A 827 69.90 52.44 0.81
C GLY A 827 69.14 51.24 0.26
N SER A 828 68.66 50.45 1.14
CA SER A 828 67.87 49.29 0.78
C SER A 828 66.43 49.39 1.30
N TYR A 829 65.52 48.74 0.54
CA TYR A 829 64.17 48.54 0.98
C TYR A 829 63.81 47.05 0.81
N ARG A 830 62.81 46.62 1.53
CA ARG A 830 62.33 45.27 1.43
C ARG A 830 60.83 45.28 0.95
N ILE A 831 60.55 44.50 -0.02
CA ILE A 831 59.15 44.21 -0.42
C ILE A 831 58.74 42.90 0.22
N THR A 832 57.66 42.93 0.98
CA THR A 832 57.07 41.73 1.59
C THR A 832 55.66 41.56 0.94
N VAL A 833 55.39 40.36 0.51
CA VAL A 833 54.10 40.01 -0.03
C VAL A 833 53.32 39.23 1.02
N TYR A 834 52.16 39.74 1.36
CA TYR A 834 51.20 39.03 2.24
C TYR A 834 49.95 38.65 1.47
N ASP A 835 49.40 37.49 1.81
CA ASP A 835 48.05 37.14 1.52
C ASP A 835 47.17 37.50 2.72
N GLN A 836 46.18 38.32 2.53
CA GLN A 836 45.24 38.76 3.55
C GLN A 836 43.89 38.14 3.28
N PHE A 837 43.35 37.45 4.29
CA PHE A 837 41.99 36.84 4.25
C PHE A 837 41.24 37.22 5.55
N GLN A 838 40.03 37.76 5.38
CA GLN A 838 39.16 38.16 6.52
C GLN A 838 39.90 39.03 7.58
N GLY A 839 40.78 39.92 7.14
CA GLY A 839 41.53 40.83 7.98
C GLY A 839 42.80 40.24 8.68
N GLN A 840 43.04 38.95 8.53
CA GLN A 840 44.24 38.26 8.99
C GLN A 840 45.18 37.98 7.83
N ARG A 841 46.50 37.95 8.08
CA ARG A 841 47.46 37.82 6.97
C ARG A 841 48.57 36.86 7.26
N ILE A 842 49.08 36.25 6.20
CA ILE A 842 50.28 35.44 6.19
C ILE A 842 51.29 36.01 5.22
N ARG A 843 52.55 35.85 5.57
CA ARG A 843 53.68 36.28 4.75
C ARG A 843 54.00 35.17 3.74
N LEU A 844 53.97 35.50 2.45
CA LEU A 844 54.26 34.56 1.36
C LEU A 844 55.72 34.66 0.86
N ALA A 845 56.21 35.88 0.66
CA ALA A 845 57.52 36.12 0.13
C ALA A 845 58.08 37.44 0.63
N GLU A 846 59.39 37.57 0.69
CA GLU A 846 60.12 38.84 0.94
C GLU A 846 61.39 38.90 0.17
N GLN A 847 61.73 40.07 -0.34
CA GLN A 847 63.01 40.31 -1.02
C GLN A 847 63.46 41.76 -0.82
N SER A 848 64.74 41.90 -0.63
CA SER A 848 65.34 43.20 -0.45
C SER A 848 65.97 43.76 -1.74
N TYR A 849 65.85 45.05 -1.92
CA TYR A 849 66.29 45.74 -3.12
C TYR A 849 67.01 47.03 -2.69
N GLY A 850 67.89 47.57 -3.58
CA GLY A 850 68.44 48.90 -3.47
C GLY A 850 67.57 49.92 -4.16
N TYR A 851 67.53 51.16 -3.67
CA TYR A 851 66.88 52.22 -4.39
C TYR A 851 67.61 52.56 -5.70
N ASP A 852 66.86 52.75 -6.77
CA ASP A 852 67.39 53.16 -8.05
C ASP A 852 67.55 54.70 -8.08
N ILE A 853 68.81 55.17 -8.01
CA ILE A 853 69.15 56.56 -7.99
C ILE A 853 69.46 57.12 -9.40
N SER A 854 69.34 56.29 -10.40
CA SER A 854 69.67 56.66 -11.81
C SER A 854 68.71 57.67 -12.45
N LYS A 855 67.52 57.83 -11.88
CA LYS A 855 66.47 58.76 -12.28
C LYS A 855 66.47 60.07 -11.51
N LEU A 856 67.36 60.26 -10.59
CA LEU A 856 67.55 61.57 -9.89
C LEU A 856 68.10 62.63 -10.88
N PRO A 857 67.62 63.86 -10.74
CA PRO A 857 68.19 64.94 -11.47
C PRO A 857 69.71 64.91 -11.33
N LYS A 858 70.49 65.19 -12.39
CA LYS A 858 71.95 65.25 -12.34
C LYS A 858 72.42 66.68 -12.46
N ASP A 859 73.53 66.99 -11.80
CA ASP A 859 74.22 68.26 -11.91
C ASP A 859 74.99 68.33 -13.20
N GLU A 860 75.59 69.44 -13.43
CA GLU A 860 76.37 69.70 -14.65
C GLU A 860 77.57 68.75 -14.81
N PHE A 861 77.97 68.04 -13.77
CA PHE A 861 79.05 67.09 -13.72
C PHE A 861 78.50 65.63 -13.87
N GLY A 862 77.23 65.45 -14.03
CA GLY A 862 76.56 64.10 -14.18
C GLY A 862 76.28 63.40 -12.85
N PHE A 863 76.44 63.97 -11.73
CA PHE A 863 76.19 63.41 -10.42
C PHE A 863 74.69 63.65 -10.05
N PRO A 864 74.03 62.70 -9.39
CA PRO A 864 72.67 62.90 -8.96
C PRO A 864 72.55 64.10 -8.02
N THR A 865 71.68 65.08 -8.35
CA THR A 865 71.28 66.20 -7.51
C THR A 865 70.13 65.78 -6.65
N PHE A 866 70.29 66.08 -5.28
CA PHE A 866 69.30 65.68 -4.30
C PHE A 866 68.51 66.90 -3.83
#